data_b4c7e738be8efbc9872f45e803a794a4
#
_entry.id   b4c7e738be8efbc9872f45e803a794a4
#
_cell.length_a   1.000
_cell.length_b   1.000
_cell.length_c   1.000
_cell.angle_alpha   90.00
_cell.angle_beta   90.00
_cell.angle_gamma   90.00
#
_symmetry.space_group_name_H-M   'P 1'
#
loop_
_entity.id
_entity.type
_entity.pdbx_description
1 polymer ?
#
loop_
_entity_poly.entity_id
_entity_poly.type
_entity_poly.pdbx_seq_one_letter_code
_entity_poly.pdbx_strand_id
1 'polypeptide(L)'
;MPALSPRRPLLYALALPTLLASAVAQAQDGPAARTLDKVTVVAERASTATKTDTALTETPQAISVVTQQLFTDRGAHNLQEVLRYSAGVTADAWGLDTRNDATSVRGLDPVQYQDGLRRSYGFSPLARPEIYGLERVEVLRGPSSVLYGAGATGGIINAMSKRPTFGALTGEVGVQFGSFDRRQLQGDIGGALNDAGTLAGRFVGLVRESNMQTDVLNDDRIYLAPSIGWRGERSTLTLLASYQHDRTGSSQQFLPLAATLLALPGRRLDTSTFIGHPGFDRIDSRVYSLTALFDHSFNDVLSLRSAVRYIDGRTTLQQMYVDSYSNPADPFIDADHRVVNRTAYGTRPDVQIFSADNALQFDFATGAFQHLLLAGVDYSQYKEQLQRLDATGTPIDIYAPVSAAPVVRGWDRQPDQTSTQLGVYVQDQIRWADRVSLVLGARRDHARSKTEGQPSQTDNATTYRAGLIGDLGAGVSPYLSYSESFLPVTGQDLFGQAFKPMRGRQSEAGIKWQPARNLLLTMAAYRITETNRQTNDPDNVLNVVQTGQIRSKGLELEGQFQFANNLTITAAVARNEAEVSRSNFALEVGQRLNDTPQDLASAWVSKGFQLDDAARLRLGLGVRHVGNTASLGNGGRIITPSYTLADALVEVQVTDWTMALNITNLTDKRYYAPCRTFGDCFAGYPRVVTGTISYRF
;
A
#
# COMPACT_ATOMS: atom_id res chain seq x y z
N MET A 1 -20.63 20.93 -34.07
CA MET A 1 -20.54 21.72 -32.81
C MET A 1 -21.76 21.37 -31.96
N PRO A 2 -21.66 20.55 -30.93
CA PRO A 2 -22.65 20.51 -29.88
C PRO A 2 -22.11 21.25 -28.65
N ALA A 3 -22.98 22.05 -28.07
CA ALA A 3 -22.75 22.98 -27.00
C ALA A 3 -22.29 22.28 -25.71
N LEU A 4 -21.24 22.82 -25.11
CA LEU A 4 -20.80 22.52 -23.76
C LEU A 4 -21.92 22.88 -22.76
N SER A 5 -22.44 21.89 -22.06
CA SER A 5 -23.36 22.08 -20.93
C SER A 5 -22.62 22.80 -19.80
N PRO A 6 -23.19 23.85 -19.18
CA PRO A 6 -22.53 24.55 -18.10
C PRO A 6 -22.48 23.68 -16.83
N ARG A 7 -21.27 23.45 -16.34
CA ARG A 7 -21.00 22.83 -15.05
C ARG A 7 -21.64 23.70 -13.95
N ARG A 8 -22.56 23.16 -13.15
CA ARG A 8 -23.08 23.83 -11.96
C ARG A 8 -21.97 23.86 -10.90
N PRO A 9 -21.59 25.02 -10.36
CA PRO A 9 -20.63 25.10 -9.28
C PRO A 9 -21.25 24.49 -8.00
N LEU A 10 -20.47 23.68 -7.28
CA LEU A 10 -20.81 23.16 -5.95
C LEU A 10 -20.85 24.32 -4.95
N LEU A 11 -22.02 24.81 -4.64
CA LEU A 11 -22.30 25.89 -3.66
C LEU A 11 -22.22 25.42 -2.19
N TYR A 12 -21.60 24.27 -1.88
CA TYR A 12 -21.47 23.74 -0.51
C TYR A 12 -20.16 24.05 0.21
N ALA A 13 -19.22 24.76 -0.44
CA ALA A 13 -17.91 25.04 0.15
C ALA A 13 -17.84 26.30 1.02
N LEU A 14 -18.92 27.04 1.19
CA LEU A 14 -18.92 28.38 1.85
C LEU A 14 -19.31 28.38 3.34
N ALA A 15 -19.71 27.26 3.93
CA ALA A 15 -20.08 27.19 5.34
C ALA A 15 -18.92 26.80 6.31
N LEU A 16 -17.83 26.24 5.81
CA LEU A 16 -16.69 25.85 6.65
C LEU A 16 -15.74 26.99 7.09
N PRO A 17 -15.54 28.07 6.32
CA PRO A 17 -14.61 29.15 6.72
C PRO A 17 -15.07 29.94 7.96
N THR A 18 -16.37 30.04 8.21
CA THR A 18 -16.91 30.82 9.33
C THR A 18 -16.77 30.14 10.71
N LEU A 19 -16.71 28.82 10.76
CA LEU A 19 -16.44 28.06 11.99
C LEU A 19 -14.94 28.03 12.35
N LEU A 20 -14.06 28.07 11.35
CA LEU A 20 -12.59 28.13 11.55
C LEU A 20 -12.12 29.53 11.94
N ALA A 21 -12.76 30.60 11.46
CA ALA A 21 -12.41 31.97 11.80
C ALA A 21 -12.71 32.34 13.28
N SER A 22 -13.68 31.71 13.91
CA SER A 22 -14.01 31.95 15.34
C SER A 22 -13.04 31.21 16.30
N ALA A 23 -12.37 30.13 15.87
CA ALA A 23 -11.37 29.41 16.67
C ALA A 23 -10.01 30.09 16.68
N VAL A 24 -9.67 30.86 15.63
CA VAL A 24 -8.39 31.59 15.51
C VAL A 24 -8.34 32.86 16.36
N ALA A 25 -9.51 33.42 16.72
CA ALA A 25 -9.57 34.71 17.44
C ALA A 25 -9.30 34.63 18.96
N GLN A 26 -9.12 33.44 19.55
CA GLN A 26 -8.89 33.28 20.99
C GLN A 26 -7.45 32.82 21.35
N ALA A 27 -6.55 32.72 20.41
CA ALA A 27 -5.17 32.27 20.66
C ALA A 27 -4.16 33.44 20.61
N GLN A 28 -4.46 34.54 21.27
CA GLN A 28 -3.49 35.63 21.47
C GLN A 28 -3.09 35.73 22.94
N ASP A 29 -2.17 34.86 23.37
CA ASP A 29 -1.28 35.13 24.49
C ASP A 29 0.14 34.74 24.08
N GLY A 30 1.04 35.71 24.23
CA GLY A 30 2.41 35.96 23.90
C GLY A 30 3.35 34.81 23.43
N PRO A 31 4.40 35.14 22.68
CA PRO A 31 5.29 34.14 22.07
C PRO A 31 6.23 33.53 23.12
N ALA A 32 5.88 32.38 23.66
CA ALA A 32 6.89 31.45 24.12
C ALA A 32 7.66 30.99 22.87
N ALA A 33 8.98 31.19 22.84
CA ALA A 33 9.84 30.68 21.77
C ALA A 33 9.59 29.17 21.59
N ARG A 34 8.76 28.81 20.59
CA ARG A 34 8.52 27.41 20.24
C ARG A 34 9.80 26.89 19.62
N THR A 35 10.49 25.99 20.31
CA THR A 35 11.52 25.16 19.71
C THR A 35 10.86 24.42 18.55
N LEU A 36 11.33 24.67 17.33
CA LEU A 36 10.91 23.96 16.11
C LEU A 36 10.99 22.44 16.36
N ASP A 37 9.89 21.73 16.15
CA ASP A 37 9.80 20.30 16.43
C ASP A 37 10.93 19.53 15.76
N LYS A 38 11.61 18.70 16.55
CA LYS A 38 12.70 17.85 16.05
C LYS A 38 12.10 16.80 15.13
N VAL A 39 12.35 16.91 13.83
CA VAL A 39 11.92 15.93 12.83
C VAL A 39 12.46 14.56 13.20
N THR A 40 11.59 13.60 13.52
CA THR A 40 11.97 12.21 13.80
C THR A 40 11.76 11.38 12.56
N VAL A 41 12.85 10.95 11.94
CA VAL A 41 12.85 10.14 10.70
C VAL A 41 13.07 8.67 11.00
N VAL A 42 13.88 8.36 12.01
CA VAL A 42 14.21 6.99 12.40
C VAL A 42 13.18 6.48 13.39
N ALA A 43 12.39 5.49 12.98
CA ALA A 43 11.49 4.80 13.89
C ALA A 43 12.28 3.81 14.76
N GLU A 44 12.01 3.80 16.05
CA GLU A 44 12.65 2.87 16.99
C GLU A 44 11.82 1.60 17.20
N ARG A 45 10.52 1.66 17.00
CA ARG A 45 9.55 0.61 17.35
C ARG A 45 8.53 0.38 16.23
N ALA A 46 8.00 -0.83 16.16
CA ALA A 46 6.91 -1.21 15.26
C ALA A 46 5.98 -2.22 15.94
N SER A 47 4.73 -2.25 15.53
CA SER A 47 3.74 -3.19 16.05
C SER A 47 3.39 -4.31 15.07
N THR A 48 3.62 -4.15 13.78
CA THR A 48 3.18 -5.11 12.76
C THR A 48 3.88 -6.48 12.89
N ALA A 49 5.14 -6.51 13.30
CA ALA A 49 5.88 -7.78 13.36
C ALA A 49 5.47 -8.69 14.54
N THR A 50 4.98 -8.13 15.63
CA THR A 50 4.73 -8.88 16.88
C THR A 50 3.33 -8.68 17.45
N LYS A 51 2.53 -7.78 16.87
CA LYS A 51 1.27 -7.25 17.44
C LYS A 51 1.45 -6.61 18.84
N THR A 52 2.68 -6.34 19.24
CA THR A 52 3.05 -5.63 20.47
C THR A 52 3.94 -4.46 20.07
N ASP A 53 4.04 -3.45 20.92
CA ASP A 53 4.96 -2.34 20.68
C ASP A 53 6.39 -2.82 21.01
N THR A 54 7.11 -3.32 19.97
CA THR A 54 8.43 -3.95 20.11
C THR A 54 9.50 -3.12 19.43
N ALA A 55 10.67 -3.00 20.05
CA ALA A 55 11.82 -2.34 19.44
C ALA A 55 12.23 -3.06 18.15
N LEU A 56 12.62 -2.28 17.14
CA LEU A 56 13.07 -2.86 15.87
C LEU A 56 14.28 -3.76 16.05
N THR A 57 15.17 -3.43 17.00
CA THR A 57 16.36 -4.21 17.37
C THR A 57 16.05 -5.49 18.13
N GLU A 58 14.82 -5.70 18.60
CA GLU A 58 14.34 -6.91 19.28
C GLU A 58 13.41 -7.74 18.39
N THR A 59 13.16 -7.29 17.16
CA THR A 59 12.27 -7.95 16.20
C THR A 59 13.10 -8.84 15.28
N PRO A 60 13.00 -10.19 15.34
CA PRO A 60 13.78 -11.09 14.50
C PRO A 60 13.19 -11.27 13.09
N GLN A 61 12.89 -10.17 12.40
CA GLN A 61 12.36 -10.15 11.02
C GLN A 61 12.62 -8.80 10.39
N ALA A 62 12.80 -8.77 9.07
CA ALA A 62 12.95 -7.52 8.32
C ALA A 62 11.63 -6.76 8.30
N ILE A 63 11.65 -5.52 8.78
CA ILE A 63 10.52 -4.60 8.78
C ILE A 63 11.02 -3.19 8.46
N SER A 64 10.29 -2.47 7.60
CA SER A 64 10.50 -1.04 7.33
C SER A 64 9.40 -0.23 7.98
N VAL A 65 9.76 0.95 8.48
CA VAL A 65 8.80 1.96 8.94
C VAL A 65 9.04 3.24 8.16
N VAL A 66 8.04 3.67 7.39
CA VAL A 66 8.07 4.91 6.64
C VAL A 66 7.17 5.92 7.34
N THR A 67 7.77 6.92 7.99
CA THR A 67 7.04 7.95 8.74
C THR A 67 6.36 8.95 7.81
N GLN A 68 5.34 9.67 8.31
CA GLN A 68 4.67 10.73 7.56
C GLN A 68 5.66 11.74 7.00
N GLN A 69 6.65 12.16 7.79
CA GLN A 69 7.67 13.11 7.34
C GLN A 69 8.42 12.59 6.10
N LEU A 70 8.83 11.32 6.11
CA LEU A 70 9.57 10.74 4.98
C LEU A 70 8.75 10.71 3.69
N PHE A 71 7.49 10.29 3.74
CA PHE A 71 6.71 10.22 2.52
C PHE A 71 6.23 11.60 2.04
N THR A 72 6.00 12.56 2.95
CA THR A 72 5.73 13.95 2.59
C THR A 72 6.95 14.60 1.93
N ASP A 73 8.14 14.43 2.49
CA ASP A 73 9.39 14.92 1.93
C ASP A 73 9.65 14.44 0.50
N ARG A 74 9.26 13.20 0.24
CA ARG A 74 9.42 12.53 -1.07
C ARG A 74 8.31 12.84 -2.05
N GLY A 75 7.33 13.67 -1.66
CA GLY A 75 6.21 14.06 -2.52
C GLY A 75 5.28 12.91 -2.89
N ALA A 76 5.07 11.94 -1.99
CA ALA A 76 4.15 10.83 -2.24
C ALA A 76 2.68 11.30 -2.24
N HIS A 77 1.86 10.75 -3.16
CA HIS A 77 0.44 11.05 -3.30
C HIS A 77 -0.48 9.85 -3.04
N ASN A 78 0.07 8.65 -2.97
CA ASN A 78 -0.66 7.40 -2.71
C ASN A 78 0.23 6.40 -1.97
N LEU A 79 -0.37 5.28 -1.53
CA LEU A 79 0.33 4.29 -0.71
C LEU A 79 1.50 3.61 -1.44
N GLN A 80 1.39 3.32 -2.74
CA GLN A 80 2.51 2.73 -3.48
C GLN A 80 3.70 3.71 -3.55
N GLU A 81 3.47 5.01 -3.69
CA GLU A 81 4.54 6.01 -3.72
C GLU A 81 5.25 6.17 -2.37
N VAL A 82 4.54 6.00 -1.24
CA VAL A 82 5.14 5.94 0.11
C VAL A 82 6.26 4.91 0.17
N LEU A 83 6.13 3.80 -0.55
CA LEU A 83 7.00 2.64 -0.46
C LEU A 83 8.19 2.66 -1.43
N ARG A 84 8.31 3.64 -2.32
CA ARG A 84 9.33 3.73 -3.39
C ARG A 84 10.78 3.70 -2.89
N TYR A 85 11.03 3.96 -1.62
CA TYR A 85 12.37 3.99 -1.01
C TYR A 85 12.58 2.86 0.02
N SER A 86 11.73 1.83 0.03
CA SER A 86 11.81 0.68 0.94
C SER A 86 12.54 -0.49 0.28
N ALA A 87 13.43 -1.16 1.01
CA ALA A 87 14.18 -2.29 0.49
C ALA A 87 13.27 -3.46 0.12
N GLY A 88 13.54 -4.12 -1.02
CA GLY A 88 12.82 -5.31 -1.48
C GLY A 88 11.36 -5.07 -1.89
N VAL A 89 10.93 -3.80 -2.01
CA VAL A 89 9.58 -3.43 -2.41
C VAL A 89 9.60 -2.85 -3.83
N THR A 90 8.89 -3.51 -4.76
CA THR A 90 8.57 -2.93 -6.06
C THR A 90 7.28 -2.13 -5.90
N ALA A 91 7.43 -0.82 -5.71
CA ALA A 91 6.32 0.04 -5.32
C ALA A 91 5.32 0.30 -6.45
N ASP A 92 5.83 0.53 -7.66
CA ASP A 92 5.02 0.84 -8.84
C ASP A 92 4.95 -0.40 -9.77
N ALA A 93 4.55 -1.56 -9.25
CA ALA A 93 4.60 -2.83 -9.96
C ALA A 93 3.81 -2.81 -11.29
N TRP A 94 2.75 -2.02 -11.36
CA TRP A 94 1.92 -1.82 -12.56
C TRP A 94 1.95 -0.35 -13.03
N GLY A 95 3.01 0.39 -12.71
CA GLY A 95 3.11 1.82 -13.04
C GLY A 95 2.02 2.66 -12.37
N LEU A 96 1.53 3.68 -13.08
CA LEU A 96 0.40 4.48 -12.61
C LEU A 96 -0.90 3.68 -12.73
N ASP A 97 -1.45 3.23 -11.60
CA ASP A 97 -2.73 2.51 -11.56
C ASP A 97 -3.68 3.11 -10.51
N THR A 98 -4.79 3.67 -10.96
CA THR A 98 -5.81 4.26 -10.09
C THR A 98 -6.78 3.25 -9.52
N ARG A 99 -6.78 2.01 -10.01
CA ARG A 99 -7.67 0.94 -9.53
C ARG A 99 -7.23 0.37 -8.19
N ASN A 100 -5.92 0.34 -7.93
CA ASN A 100 -5.32 -0.16 -6.70
C ASN A 100 -3.89 0.35 -6.51
N ASP A 101 -3.34 0.24 -5.29
CA ASP A 101 -1.93 0.49 -5.00
C ASP A 101 -1.15 -0.84 -5.15
N ALA A 102 -0.81 -1.17 -6.40
CA ALA A 102 -0.14 -2.42 -6.74
C ALA A 102 1.34 -2.39 -6.36
N THR A 103 1.70 -3.25 -5.43
CA THR A 103 3.09 -3.40 -4.96
C THR A 103 3.46 -4.87 -4.89
N SER A 104 4.74 -5.20 -5.00
CA SER A 104 5.24 -6.51 -4.63
C SER A 104 6.38 -6.41 -3.61
N VAL A 105 6.48 -7.39 -2.73
CA VAL A 105 7.53 -7.48 -1.73
C VAL A 105 8.31 -8.77 -1.97
N ARG A 106 9.61 -8.66 -2.20
CA ARG A 106 10.46 -9.80 -2.55
C ARG A 106 9.97 -10.57 -3.79
N GLY A 107 9.30 -9.84 -4.72
CA GLY A 107 8.70 -10.39 -5.94
C GLY A 107 7.38 -11.13 -5.73
N LEU A 108 6.79 -11.09 -4.53
CA LEU A 108 5.54 -11.75 -4.17
C LEU A 108 4.52 -10.73 -3.69
N ASP A 109 3.23 -11.06 -3.81
CA ASP A 109 2.15 -10.16 -3.42
C ASP A 109 2.09 -9.99 -1.90
N PRO A 110 2.01 -8.76 -1.36
CA PRO A 110 1.69 -8.50 0.03
C PRO A 110 0.18 -8.36 0.24
N VAL A 111 -0.26 -8.34 1.51
CA VAL A 111 -1.63 -7.97 1.89
C VAL A 111 -1.64 -6.59 2.54
N GLN A 112 -2.63 -5.78 2.18
CA GLN A 112 -2.83 -4.45 2.76
C GLN A 112 -3.66 -4.54 4.05
N TYR A 113 -3.11 -3.93 5.10
CA TYR A 113 -3.74 -3.74 6.41
C TYR A 113 -3.83 -2.25 6.72
N GLN A 114 -4.72 -1.91 7.61
CA GLN A 114 -4.78 -0.59 8.23
C GLN A 114 -5.03 -0.78 9.72
N ASP A 115 -4.22 -0.14 10.56
CA ASP A 115 -4.26 -0.27 12.02
C ASP A 115 -4.27 -1.72 12.53
N GLY A 116 -3.55 -2.63 11.84
CA GLY A 116 -3.46 -4.04 12.18
C GLY A 116 -4.62 -4.93 11.72
N LEU A 117 -5.66 -4.36 11.09
CA LEU A 117 -6.80 -5.09 10.55
C LEU A 117 -6.77 -5.11 9.03
N ARG A 118 -7.11 -6.25 8.42
CA ARG A 118 -7.10 -6.42 6.96
C ARG A 118 -8.06 -5.45 6.29
N ARG A 119 -7.59 -4.77 5.22
CA ARG A 119 -8.34 -3.71 4.55
C ARG A 119 -8.98 -4.19 3.24
N SER A 120 -8.38 -5.13 2.55
CA SER A 120 -8.85 -5.58 1.23
C SER A 120 -8.84 -7.09 1.10
N TYR A 121 -9.72 -7.60 0.26
CA TYR A 121 -9.84 -9.01 -0.12
C TYR A 121 -10.02 -9.08 -1.64
N GLY A 122 -9.31 -10.00 -2.30
CA GLY A 122 -9.42 -10.20 -3.74
C GLY A 122 -9.06 -8.96 -4.56
N PHE A 123 -9.65 -8.87 -5.75
CA PHE A 123 -9.41 -7.81 -6.74
C PHE A 123 -10.54 -6.76 -6.82
N SER A 124 -11.52 -6.79 -5.91
CA SER A 124 -12.58 -5.79 -5.94
C SER A 124 -12.03 -4.41 -5.60
N PRO A 125 -12.13 -3.45 -6.51
CA PRO A 125 -11.59 -2.12 -6.29
C PRO A 125 -12.37 -1.43 -5.17
N LEU A 126 -11.64 -0.98 -4.16
CA LEU A 126 -12.11 -0.02 -3.17
C LEU A 126 -11.27 1.25 -3.31
N ALA A 127 -11.75 2.38 -2.78
CA ALA A 127 -10.95 3.59 -2.72
C ALA A 127 -9.57 3.32 -2.10
N ARG A 128 -8.50 3.77 -2.76
CA ARG A 128 -7.11 3.62 -2.27
C ARG A 128 -6.94 4.42 -0.98
N PRO A 129 -6.15 3.95 0.01
CA PRO A 129 -5.94 4.66 1.27
C PRO A 129 -5.47 6.10 1.03
N GLU A 130 -6.07 7.08 1.74
CA GLU A 130 -5.59 8.45 1.72
C GLU A 130 -4.40 8.60 2.67
N ILE A 131 -3.24 8.92 2.12
CA ILE A 131 -2.00 8.98 2.90
C ILE A 131 -1.91 10.19 3.83
N TYR A 132 -2.63 11.28 3.56
CA TYR A 132 -2.69 12.42 4.46
C TYR A 132 -3.30 12.05 5.83
N GLY A 133 -4.16 11.04 5.84
CA GLY A 133 -4.74 10.46 7.07
C GLY A 133 -3.81 9.50 7.82
N LEU A 134 -2.60 9.23 7.33
CA LEU A 134 -1.67 8.27 7.91
C LEU A 134 -0.56 8.95 8.72
N GLU A 135 -0.18 8.30 9.81
CA GLU A 135 0.98 8.65 10.64
C GLU A 135 2.27 7.99 10.12
N ARG A 136 2.17 6.72 9.71
CA ARG A 136 3.26 5.94 9.15
C ARG A 136 2.74 4.73 8.38
N VAL A 137 3.62 4.11 7.61
CA VAL A 137 3.38 2.82 6.95
C VAL A 137 4.46 1.84 7.37
N GLU A 138 4.04 0.66 7.83
CA GLU A 138 4.93 -0.43 8.23
C GLU A 138 4.89 -1.54 7.17
N VAL A 139 6.05 -2.01 6.71
CA VAL A 139 6.18 -3.12 5.75
C VAL A 139 6.88 -4.28 6.42
N LEU A 140 6.10 -5.32 6.76
CA LEU A 140 6.62 -6.59 7.27
C LEU A 140 6.88 -7.52 6.08
N ARG A 141 8.12 -7.92 5.86
CA ARG A 141 8.52 -8.73 4.70
C ARG A 141 8.41 -10.22 4.98
N GLY A 142 7.80 -10.94 4.03
CA GLY A 142 7.63 -12.38 4.09
C GLY A 142 6.39 -12.85 4.87
N PRO A 143 6.19 -14.17 4.97
CA PRO A 143 5.03 -14.79 5.58
C PRO A 143 4.71 -14.29 6.98
N SER A 144 3.43 -14.05 7.28
CA SER A 144 3.00 -13.47 8.56
C SER A 144 1.67 -14.03 9.08
N SER A 145 1.25 -15.21 8.56
CA SER A 145 -0.06 -15.77 8.91
C SER A 145 -0.22 -16.11 10.40
N VAL A 146 0.86 -16.37 11.13
CA VAL A 146 0.78 -16.70 12.56
C VAL A 146 0.08 -15.61 13.37
N LEU A 147 0.22 -14.35 13.00
CA LEU A 147 -0.46 -13.24 13.69
C LEU A 147 -1.69 -12.72 12.93
N TYR A 148 -1.71 -12.87 11.60
CA TYR A 148 -2.67 -12.18 10.74
C TYR A 148 -3.61 -13.10 9.95
N GLY A 149 -3.45 -14.43 10.12
CA GLY A 149 -4.29 -15.42 9.46
C GLY A 149 -4.02 -15.54 7.96
N ALA A 150 -5.08 -15.78 7.19
CA ALA A 150 -4.97 -15.96 5.75
C ALA A 150 -4.30 -14.75 5.10
N GLY A 151 -3.11 -14.96 4.55
CA GLY A 151 -2.29 -13.90 4.00
C GLY A 151 -1.35 -14.36 2.91
N ALA A 152 -1.00 -13.45 2.02
CA ALA A 152 -0.05 -13.69 0.94
C ALA A 152 1.38 -13.85 1.46
N THR A 153 2.21 -14.47 0.63
CA THR A 153 3.58 -14.85 1.00
C THR A 153 4.55 -13.66 1.01
N GLY A 154 4.25 -12.58 0.28
CA GLY A 154 5.08 -11.36 0.24
C GLY A 154 5.13 -10.60 1.55
N GLY A 155 4.11 -10.71 2.39
CA GLY A 155 4.05 -10.05 3.69
C GLY A 155 2.89 -9.08 3.85
N ILE A 156 3.10 -8.05 4.66
CA ILE A 156 2.06 -7.08 5.04
C ILE A 156 2.54 -5.66 4.81
N ILE A 157 1.67 -4.84 4.22
CA ILE A 157 1.76 -3.38 4.22
C ILE A 157 0.68 -2.88 5.16
N ASN A 158 1.07 -2.33 6.31
CA ASN A 158 0.16 -1.85 7.35
C ASN A 158 0.21 -0.32 7.43
N ALA A 159 -0.87 0.32 6.99
CA ALA A 159 -1.06 1.76 7.08
C ALA A 159 -1.59 2.12 8.48
N MET A 160 -0.86 2.96 9.22
CA MET A 160 -1.25 3.40 10.55
C MET A 160 -1.94 4.76 10.48
N SER A 161 -3.19 4.81 10.91
CA SER A 161 -3.99 6.04 10.91
C SER A 161 -3.51 7.02 11.98
N LYS A 162 -3.60 8.32 11.68
CA LYS A 162 -3.42 9.39 12.66
C LYS A 162 -4.44 9.24 13.80
N ARG A 163 -3.97 9.37 15.04
CA ARG A 163 -4.79 9.22 16.25
C ARG A 163 -4.91 10.52 17.01
N PRO A 164 -5.98 10.72 17.84
CA PRO A 164 -6.09 11.85 18.74
C PRO A 164 -4.88 11.97 19.67
N THR A 165 -4.43 13.20 19.90
CA THR A 165 -3.38 13.54 20.87
C THR A 165 -4.01 14.20 22.09
N PHE A 166 -3.56 13.81 23.29
CA PHE A 166 -4.11 14.31 24.55
C PHE A 166 -3.37 15.56 25.07
N GLY A 167 -2.65 16.25 24.20
CA GLY A 167 -1.98 17.51 24.47
C GLY A 167 -2.84 18.74 24.13
N ALA A 168 -2.20 19.90 24.09
CA ALA A 168 -2.84 21.15 23.66
C ALA A 168 -3.43 21.00 22.25
N LEU A 169 -4.42 21.81 21.94
CA LEU A 169 -4.98 21.90 20.59
C LEU A 169 -3.90 22.38 19.63
N THR A 170 -3.62 21.60 18.61
CA THR A 170 -2.70 21.94 17.53
C THR A 170 -3.34 21.60 16.20
N GLY A 171 -2.91 22.27 15.14
CA GLY A 171 -3.46 22.01 13.82
C GLY A 171 -2.57 22.47 12.69
N GLU A 172 -2.91 21.97 11.51
CA GLU A 172 -2.33 22.38 10.24
C GLU A 172 -3.46 22.56 9.23
N VAL A 173 -3.44 23.65 8.48
CA VAL A 173 -4.28 23.85 7.29
C VAL A 173 -3.36 24.16 6.13
N GLY A 174 -3.57 23.48 5.00
CA GLY A 174 -2.71 23.62 3.85
C GLY A 174 -3.46 23.58 2.52
N VAL A 175 -2.85 24.20 1.52
CA VAL A 175 -3.28 24.14 0.12
C VAL A 175 -2.16 23.57 -0.73
N GLN A 176 -2.52 22.77 -1.75
CA GLN A 176 -1.59 22.23 -2.73
C GLN A 176 -1.99 22.64 -4.14
N PHE A 177 -0.98 22.95 -4.95
CA PHE A 177 -1.12 23.19 -6.38
C PHE A 177 -0.03 22.40 -7.10
N GLY A 178 -0.30 21.90 -8.30
CA GLY A 178 0.71 21.13 -8.99
C GLY A 178 0.39 20.72 -10.41
N SER A 179 1.20 19.82 -10.94
CA SER A 179 1.01 19.20 -12.23
C SER A 179 -0.41 18.62 -12.36
N PHE A 180 -0.94 18.60 -13.57
CA PHE A 180 -2.28 18.10 -13.89
C PHE A 180 -3.39 18.91 -13.22
N ASP A 181 -3.25 20.23 -13.17
CA ASP A 181 -4.21 21.17 -12.56
C ASP A 181 -4.60 20.78 -11.12
N ARG A 182 -3.69 20.14 -10.40
CA ARG A 182 -3.92 19.71 -9.02
C ARG A 182 -4.22 20.91 -8.14
N ARG A 183 -5.34 20.83 -7.43
CA ARG A 183 -5.79 21.75 -6.39
C ARG A 183 -6.31 20.94 -5.22
N GLN A 184 -5.74 21.15 -4.06
CA GLN A 184 -6.15 20.44 -2.85
C GLN A 184 -6.17 21.40 -1.66
N LEU A 185 -7.26 21.34 -0.88
CA LEU A 185 -7.35 21.90 0.45
C LEU A 185 -7.28 20.73 1.44
N GLN A 186 -6.46 20.86 2.48
CA GLN A 186 -6.28 19.83 3.49
C GLN A 186 -6.18 20.45 4.88
N GLY A 187 -6.57 19.70 5.92
CA GLY A 187 -6.48 20.13 7.29
C GLY A 187 -6.40 18.97 8.26
N ASP A 188 -5.69 19.18 9.34
CA ASP A 188 -5.47 18.25 10.44
C ASP A 188 -5.47 19.04 11.75
N ILE A 189 -6.46 18.81 12.61
CA ILE A 189 -6.60 19.50 13.89
C ILE A 189 -6.91 18.50 14.98
N GLY A 190 -6.20 18.55 16.12
CA GLY A 190 -6.42 17.64 17.23
C GLY A 190 -5.84 18.14 18.53
N GLY A 191 -6.41 17.64 19.63
CA GLY A 191 -5.96 17.97 20.97
C GLY A 191 -6.94 17.46 22.04
N ALA A 192 -6.65 17.80 23.29
CA ALA A 192 -7.52 17.50 24.43
C ALA A 192 -8.85 18.27 24.31
N LEU A 193 -9.96 17.58 24.63
CA LEU A 193 -11.31 18.13 24.63
C LEU A 193 -11.81 18.47 26.04
N ASN A 194 -11.02 18.13 27.08
CA ASN A 194 -11.33 18.48 28.46
C ASN A 194 -10.04 18.85 29.22
N ASP A 195 -10.18 19.61 30.30
CA ASP A 195 -9.06 20.09 31.13
C ASP A 195 -8.28 18.95 31.80
N ALA A 196 -8.94 17.84 32.07
CA ALA A 196 -8.30 16.66 32.64
C ALA A 196 -7.39 15.92 31.65
N GLY A 197 -7.41 16.25 30.36
CA GLY A 197 -6.63 15.59 29.32
C GLY A 197 -7.00 14.10 29.15
N THR A 198 -8.22 13.71 29.54
CA THR A 198 -8.71 12.33 29.46
C THR A 198 -9.53 12.07 28.19
N LEU A 199 -10.03 13.12 27.55
CA LEU A 199 -10.74 13.05 26.28
C LEU A 199 -10.00 13.89 25.24
N ALA A 200 -9.78 13.31 24.07
CA ALA A 200 -9.12 13.98 22.95
C ALA A 200 -9.91 13.81 21.66
N GLY A 201 -9.80 14.76 20.75
CA GLY A 201 -10.38 14.70 19.42
C GLY A 201 -9.32 14.96 18.37
N ARG A 202 -9.54 14.43 17.15
CA ARG A 202 -8.80 14.82 15.96
C ARG A 202 -9.72 14.78 14.75
N PHE A 203 -9.53 15.73 13.87
CA PHE A 203 -10.18 15.75 12.56
C PHE A 203 -9.11 15.91 11.48
N VAL A 204 -9.08 14.97 10.54
CA VAL A 204 -8.25 15.05 9.34
C VAL A 204 -9.17 15.07 8.13
N GLY A 205 -8.92 15.98 7.20
CA GLY A 205 -9.75 16.06 6.00
C GLY A 205 -9.02 16.68 4.82
N LEU A 206 -9.47 16.33 3.62
CA LEU A 206 -9.04 16.98 2.39
C LEU A 206 -10.16 16.96 1.33
N VAL A 207 -10.07 17.94 0.43
CA VAL A 207 -10.82 17.98 -0.83
C VAL A 207 -9.81 18.25 -1.94
N ARG A 208 -9.84 17.43 -2.97
CA ARG A 208 -8.96 17.51 -4.13
C ARG A 208 -9.75 17.52 -5.42
N GLU A 209 -9.37 18.43 -6.33
CA GLU A 209 -9.69 18.41 -7.74
C GLU A 209 -8.39 18.35 -8.52
N SER A 210 -8.26 17.41 -9.44
CA SER A 210 -7.04 17.19 -10.22
C SER A 210 -7.37 16.45 -11.52
N ASN A 211 -6.63 16.75 -12.57
CA ASN A 211 -6.48 15.84 -13.69
C ASN A 211 -5.40 14.80 -13.36
N MET A 212 -5.10 13.90 -14.28
CA MET A 212 -3.98 12.96 -14.15
C MET A 212 -3.13 12.92 -15.43
N GLN A 213 -2.04 12.16 -15.40
CA GLN A 213 -1.16 11.97 -16.55
C GLN A 213 -1.89 11.49 -17.79
N THR A 214 -2.83 10.55 -17.65
CA THR A 214 -3.64 10.08 -18.77
C THR A 214 -4.64 11.17 -19.14
N ASP A 215 -4.56 11.63 -20.38
CA ASP A 215 -5.40 12.72 -20.87
C ASP A 215 -6.89 12.45 -20.60
N VAL A 216 -7.68 13.51 -20.41
CA VAL A 216 -9.14 13.45 -20.18
C VAL A 216 -9.54 12.94 -18.79
N LEU A 217 -8.72 12.19 -18.09
CA LEU A 217 -9.08 11.61 -16.81
C LEU A 217 -8.83 12.57 -15.64
N ASN A 218 -9.69 12.50 -14.62
CA ASN A 218 -9.56 13.25 -13.38
C ASN A 218 -9.14 12.35 -12.19
N ASP A 219 -8.69 12.98 -11.10
CA ASP A 219 -8.35 12.34 -9.82
C ASP A 219 -8.88 13.19 -8.65
N ASP A 220 -10.22 13.27 -8.57
CA ASP A 220 -10.92 14.03 -7.54
C ASP A 220 -11.14 13.17 -6.30
N ARG A 221 -11.02 13.78 -5.11
CA ARG A 221 -11.21 13.09 -3.82
C ARG A 221 -11.81 13.99 -2.76
N ILE A 222 -12.70 13.42 -1.96
CA ILE A 222 -13.11 13.93 -0.66
C ILE A 222 -12.72 12.89 0.38
N TYR A 223 -11.99 13.29 1.41
CA TYR A 223 -11.62 12.45 2.55
C TYR A 223 -11.89 13.19 3.86
N LEU A 224 -12.60 12.53 4.78
CA LEU A 224 -12.94 13.05 6.11
C LEU A 224 -12.67 11.94 7.13
N ALA A 225 -11.90 12.22 8.16
CA ALA A 225 -11.52 11.25 9.18
C ALA A 225 -11.58 11.87 10.59
N PRO A 226 -12.78 11.98 11.19
CA PRO A 226 -12.93 12.34 12.60
C PRO A 226 -12.50 11.17 13.49
N SER A 227 -11.92 11.48 14.65
CA SER A 227 -11.55 10.49 15.65
C SER A 227 -11.67 11.05 17.06
N ILE A 228 -11.95 10.15 18.01
CA ILE A 228 -12.06 10.47 19.44
C ILE A 228 -11.22 9.45 20.21
N GLY A 229 -10.44 9.94 21.17
CA GLY A 229 -9.68 9.16 22.13
C GLY A 229 -10.15 9.42 23.55
N TRP A 230 -10.33 8.38 24.31
CA TRP A 230 -10.54 8.44 25.75
C TRP A 230 -9.42 7.68 26.47
N ARG A 231 -8.89 8.26 27.54
CA ARG A 231 -7.84 7.70 28.37
C ARG A 231 -8.24 7.78 29.84
N GLY A 232 -8.48 6.63 30.47
CA GLY A 232 -8.60 6.46 31.90
C GLY A 232 -7.27 6.03 32.54
N GLU A 233 -7.29 5.67 33.82
CA GLU A 233 -6.09 5.23 34.54
C GLU A 233 -5.48 3.95 33.95
N ARG A 234 -6.30 2.98 33.54
CA ARG A 234 -5.90 1.65 33.05
C ARG A 234 -6.47 1.28 31.70
N SER A 235 -7.19 2.20 31.06
CA SER A 235 -7.87 1.92 29.79
C SER A 235 -7.67 3.04 28.81
N THR A 236 -7.54 2.69 27.54
CA THR A 236 -7.63 3.63 26.43
C THR A 236 -8.62 3.13 25.41
N LEU A 237 -9.44 4.03 24.88
CA LEU A 237 -10.34 3.78 23.75
C LEU A 237 -10.08 4.81 22.68
N THR A 238 -9.84 4.34 21.45
CA THR A 238 -9.74 5.21 20.28
C THR A 238 -10.78 4.78 19.26
N LEU A 239 -11.66 5.71 18.89
CA LEU A 239 -12.62 5.54 17.80
C LEU A 239 -12.14 6.33 16.59
N LEU A 240 -11.98 5.63 15.45
CA LEU A 240 -11.58 6.20 14.17
C LEU A 240 -12.73 6.01 13.19
N ALA A 241 -13.25 7.07 12.61
CA ALA A 241 -14.20 7.00 11.51
C ALA A 241 -13.56 7.59 10.26
N SER A 242 -13.94 7.12 9.09
CA SER A 242 -13.54 7.74 7.83
C SER A 242 -14.64 7.64 6.77
N TYR A 243 -14.71 8.67 5.96
CA TYR A 243 -15.46 8.72 4.72
C TYR A 243 -14.52 9.13 3.60
N GLN A 244 -14.51 8.35 2.52
CA GLN A 244 -13.75 8.67 1.33
C GLN A 244 -14.63 8.51 0.09
N HIS A 245 -14.57 9.51 -0.81
CA HIS A 245 -15.22 9.47 -2.11
C HIS A 245 -14.21 9.86 -3.18
N ASP A 246 -13.87 8.89 -4.03
CA ASP A 246 -12.99 9.07 -5.18
C ASP A 246 -13.82 9.13 -6.45
N ARG A 247 -13.60 10.14 -7.26
CA ARG A 247 -14.11 10.25 -8.64
C ARG A 247 -12.91 10.38 -9.56
N THR A 248 -12.63 9.33 -10.31
CA THR A 248 -11.46 9.22 -11.19
C THR A 248 -11.78 8.35 -12.39
N GLY A 249 -10.79 8.09 -13.24
CA GLY A 249 -10.86 7.09 -14.30
C GLY A 249 -9.74 6.07 -14.16
N SER A 250 -9.80 4.98 -14.93
CA SER A 250 -8.70 4.02 -14.97
C SER A 250 -7.55 4.60 -15.80
N SER A 251 -6.42 4.86 -15.12
CA SER A 251 -5.18 5.31 -15.78
C SER A 251 -4.55 4.22 -16.67
N GLN A 252 -4.90 2.96 -16.45
CA GLN A 252 -4.38 1.85 -17.24
C GLN A 252 -5.10 1.73 -18.58
N GLN A 253 -4.44 2.23 -19.61
CA GLN A 253 -4.93 2.18 -20.98
C GLN A 253 -4.50 0.91 -21.73
N PHE A 254 -3.60 0.09 -21.14
CA PHE A 254 -3.03 -1.13 -21.73
C PHE A 254 -2.49 -0.86 -23.13
N LEU A 255 -1.61 0.16 -23.23
CA LEU A 255 -1.06 0.62 -24.50
C LEU A 255 -0.36 -0.54 -25.24
N PRO A 256 -0.61 -0.74 -26.54
CA PRO A 256 -0.05 -1.87 -27.29
C PRO A 256 1.47 -1.89 -27.24
N LEU A 257 2.06 -3.07 -27.03
CA LEU A 257 3.51 -3.30 -27.07
C LEU A 257 4.11 -2.82 -28.40
N ALA A 258 3.42 -3.08 -29.52
CA ALA A 258 3.80 -2.68 -30.87
C ALA A 258 3.75 -1.16 -31.11
N ALA A 259 3.04 -0.40 -30.24
CA ALA A 259 2.98 1.05 -30.30
C ALA A 259 3.73 1.74 -29.14
N THR A 260 4.44 0.98 -28.31
CA THR A 260 5.18 1.46 -27.12
C THR A 260 6.63 1.01 -27.14
N LEU A 261 6.96 -0.07 -26.43
CA LEU A 261 8.34 -0.58 -26.32
C LEU A 261 8.91 -1.04 -27.66
N LEU A 262 8.10 -1.71 -28.46
CA LEU A 262 8.48 -2.25 -29.78
C LEU A 262 7.97 -1.38 -30.95
N ALA A 263 7.59 -0.13 -30.68
CA ALA A 263 7.10 0.78 -31.71
C ALA A 263 8.13 1.02 -32.82
N LEU A 264 7.67 1.03 -34.07
CA LEU A 264 8.46 1.46 -35.19
C LEU A 264 8.90 2.94 -35.06
N PRO A 265 10.01 3.37 -35.68
CA PRO A 265 10.44 4.76 -35.64
C PRO A 265 9.31 5.72 -36.05
N GLY A 266 9.05 6.74 -35.19
CA GLY A 266 7.98 7.72 -35.43
C GLY A 266 6.56 7.22 -35.08
N ARG A 267 6.40 5.98 -34.64
CA ARG A 267 5.10 5.37 -34.32
C ARG A 267 4.91 5.11 -32.80
N ARG A 268 5.75 5.69 -31.95
CA ARG A 268 5.62 5.51 -30.49
C ARG A 268 4.52 6.42 -29.95
N LEU A 269 3.55 5.83 -29.24
CA LEU A 269 2.52 6.57 -28.52
C LEU A 269 3.11 7.36 -27.35
N ASP A 270 2.48 8.48 -27.02
CA ASP A 270 2.73 9.17 -25.76
C ASP A 270 2.14 8.35 -24.60
N THR A 271 2.80 8.40 -23.44
CA THR A 271 2.34 7.71 -22.23
C THR A 271 1.09 8.33 -21.62
N SER A 272 0.71 9.54 -22.05
CA SER A 272 -0.53 10.22 -21.68
C SER A 272 -1.73 9.82 -22.54
N THR A 273 -1.52 9.10 -23.66
CA THR A 273 -2.56 8.79 -24.63
C THR A 273 -3.77 8.12 -23.99
N PHE A 274 -4.93 8.75 -24.09
CA PHE A 274 -6.20 8.20 -23.66
C PHE A 274 -6.88 7.46 -24.82
N ILE A 275 -7.12 6.17 -24.65
CA ILE A 275 -7.72 5.29 -25.67
C ILE A 275 -9.16 4.89 -25.28
N GLY A 276 -9.60 5.28 -24.08
CA GLY A 276 -10.95 5.03 -23.56
C GLY A 276 -12.04 5.87 -24.24
N HIS A 277 -13.15 6.07 -23.53
CA HIS A 277 -14.25 6.95 -23.96
C HIS A 277 -14.61 7.90 -22.80
N PRO A 278 -14.52 9.24 -22.99
CA PRO A 278 -14.70 10.23 -21.90
C PRO A 278 -16.03 10.15 -21.16
N GLY A 279 -17.11 9.73 -21.82
CA GLY A 279 -18.44 9.59 -21.23
C GLY A 279 -18.69 8.21 -20.59
N PHE A 280 -17.74 7.27 -20.72
CA PHE A 280 -17.88 5.90 -20.22
C PHE A 280 -16.85 5.56 -19.15
N ASP A 281 -15.58 5.91 -19.37
CA ASP A 281 -14.48 5.59 -18.47
C ASP A 281 -14.60 6.37 -17.17
N ARG A 282 -14.78 5.65 -16.06
CA ARG A 282 -14.87 6.22 -14.72
C ARG A 282 -14.61 5.21 -13.62
N ILE A 283 -14.13 5.70 -12.51
CA ILE A 283 -14.13 5.02 -11.21
C ILE A 283 -14.80 5.97 -10.23
N ASP A 284 -15.96 5.59 -9.70
CA ASP A 284 -16.67 6.28 -8.61
C ASP A 284 -16.69 5.33 -7.43
N SER A 285 -15.94 5.64 -6.38
CA SER A 285 -15.77 4.76 -5.21
C SER A 285 -16.08 5.52 -3.92
N ARG A 286 -16.99 4.97 -3.11
CA ARG A 286 -17.36 5.50 -1.80
C ARG A 286 -17.08 4.45 -0.74
N VAL A 287 -16.34 4.83 0.28
CA VAL A 287 -15.96 3.93 1.37
C VAL A 287 -16.19 4.62 2.71
N TYR A 288 -16.89 3.91 3.59
CA TYR A 288 -17.06 4.26 4.99
C TYR A 288 -16.29 3.26 5.85
N SER A 289 -15.64 3.73 6.88
CA SER A 289 -14.97 2.85 7.85
C SER A 289 -15.20 3.36 9.26
N LEU A 290 -15.44 2.42 10.17
CA LEU A 290 -15.48 2.69 11.61
C LEU A 290 -14.57 1.67 12.31
N THR A 291 -13.61 2.16 13.11
CA THR A 291 -12.67 1.34 13.86
C THR A 291 -12.70 1.73 15.33
N ALA A 292 -12.74 0.73 16.20
CA ALA A 292 -12.56 0.87 17.65
C ALA A 292 -11.30 0.13 18.06
N LEU A 293 -10.41 0.82 18.75
CA LEU A 293 -9.19 0.27 19.36
C LEU A 293 -9.30 0.46 20.87
N PHE A 294 -9.23 -0.62 21.62
CA PHE A 294 -9.38 -0.61 23.06
C PHE A 294 -8.24 -1.38 23.72
N ASP A 295 -7.54 -0.74 24.65
CA ASP A 295 -6.52 -1.36 25.49
C ASP A 295 -6.94 -1.19 26.94
N HIS A 296 -6.79 -2.27 27.74
CA HIS A 296 -7.09 -2.27 29.17
C HIS A 296 -6.05 -3.09 29.95
N SER A 297 -5.45 -2.49 30.97
CA SER A 297 -4.55 -3.18 31.90
C SER A 297 -5.32 -3.60 33.15
N PHE A 298 -5.57 -4.90 33.32
CA PHE A 298 -6.21 -5.41 34.54
C PHE A 298 -5.28 -5.26 35.76
N ASN A 299 -4.01 -5.50 35.53
CA ASN A 299 -2.92 -5.34 36.49
C ASN A 299 -1.57 -5.25 35.73
N ASP A 300 -0.45 -5.30 36.43
CA ASP A 300 0.88 -5.17 35.82
C ASP A 300 1.28 -6.41 35.00
N VAL A 301 0.56 -7.54 35.14
CA VAL A 301 0.83 -8.80 34.43
C VAL A 301 -0.10 -9.01 33.27
N LEU A 302 -1.36 -8.59 33.39
CA LEU A 302 -2.41 -8.93 32.40
C LEU A 302 -3.01 -7.67 31.79
N SER A 303 -3.01 -7.64 30.47
CA SER A 303 -3.72 -6.62 29.69
C SER A 303 -4.53 -7.24 28.54
N LEU A 304 -5.56 -6.53 28.11
CA LEU A 304 -6.41 -6.82 26.96
C LEU A 304 -6.14 -5.79 25.87
N ARG A 305 -6.00 -6.27 24.64
CA ARG A 305 -6.01 -5.46 23.42
C ARG A 305 -7.14 -5.90 22.52
N SER A 306 -7.94 -4.98 22.06
CA SER A 306 -9.08 -5.25 21.19
C SER A 306 -9.10 -4.25 20.03
N ALA A 307 -9.26 -4.75 18.83
CA ALA A 307 -9.44 -3.95 17.64
C ALA A 307 -10.64 -4.49 16.84
N VAL A 308 -11.59 -3.62 16.52
CA VAL A 308 -12.78 -3.97 15.73
C VAL A 308 -12.95 -2.95 14.61
N ARG A 309 -13.23 -3.43 13.40
CA ARG A 309 -13.49 -2.57 12.23
C ARG A 309 -14.66 -3.05 11.41
N TYR A 310 -15.45 -2.10 10.93
CA TYR A 310 -16.42 -2.30 9.86
C TYR A 310 -16.11 -1.36 8.69
N ILE A 311 -16.13 -1.91 7.48
CA ILE A 311 -15.98 -1.16 6.22
C ILE A 311 -17.20 -1.47 5.36
N ASP A 312 -17.80 -0.42 4.77
CA ASP A 312 -18.80 -0.50 3.71
C ASP A 312 -18.29 0.28 2.51
N GLY A 313 -18.19 -0.35 1.37
CA GLY A 313 -17.60 0.22 0.17
C GLY A 313 -18.36 -0.12 -1.09
N ARG A 314 -18.66 0.89 -1.90
CA ARG A 314 -19.29 0.75 -3.22
C ARG A 314 -18.44 1.41 -4.27
N THR A 315 -18.19 0.68 -5.34
CA THR A 315 -17.42 1.19 -6.47
C THR A 315 -18.15 0.94 -7.77
N THR A 316 -18.14 1.91 -8.68
CA THR A 316 -18.46 1.69 -10.09
C THR A 316 -17.18 1.90 -10.88
N LEU A 317 -16.67 0.86 -11.51
CA LEU A 317 -15.56 0.91 -12.43
C LEU A 317 -16.08 0.62 -13.83
N GLN A 318 -15.80 1.51 -14.78
CA GLN A 318 -16.05 1.34 -16.21
C GLN A 318 -14.82 1.83 -16.96
N GLN A 319 -14.36 1.06 -17.93
CA GLN A 319 -13.24 1.45 -18.78
C GLN A 319 -13.31 0.79 -20.15
N MET A 320 -12.80 1.48 -21.16
CA MET A 320 -12.45 0.89 -22.45
C MET A 320 -10.93 0.89 -22.60
N TYR A 321 -10.39 -0.23 -23.04
CA TYR A 321 -8.96 -0.41 -23.22
C TYR A 321 -8.67 -1.29 -24.43
N VAL A 322 -7.43 -1.24 -24.92
CA VAL A 322 -7.03 -2.01 -26.11
C VAL A 322 -7.12 -3.51 -25.85
N ASP A 323 -7.71 -4.24 -26.78
CA ASP A 323 -7.66 -5.71 -26.79
C ASP A 323 -6.37 -6.18 -27.47
N SER A 324 -5.25 -6.03 -26.76
CA SER A 324 -3.96 -6.54 -27.22
C SER A 324 -3.78 -8.04 -26.93
N TYR A 325 -4.50 -8.59 -25.97
CA TYR A 325 -4.33 -9.98 -25.52
C TYR A 325 -4.95 -11.02 -26.48
N SER A 326 -5.93 -10.63 -27.30
CA SER A 326 -6.49 -11.51 -28.33
C SER A 326 -5.49 -11.81 -29.46
N ASN A 327 -4.62 -10.85 -29.79
CA ASN A 327 -3.48 -11.03 -30.70
C ASN A 327 -2.28 -10.22 -30.21
N PRO A 328 -1.50 -10.73 -29.25
CA PRO A 328 -0.41 -9.97 -28.62
C PRO A 328 0.72 -9.54 -29.56
N ALA A 329 0.93 -10.27 -30.64
CA ALA A 329 2.00 -9.99 -31.59
C ALA A 329 1.62 -8.83 -32.54
N ASP A 330 0.35 -8.74 -32.92
CA ASP A 330 -0.17 -7.71 -33.84
C ASP A 330 -1.63 -7.39 -33.48
N PRO A 331 -1.88 -6.42 -32.60
CA PRO A 331 -3.24 -6.07 -32.17
C PRO A 331 -4.01 -5.21 -33.17
N PHE A 332 -3.39 -4.84 -34.32
CA PHE A 332 -4.00 -3.99 -35.32
C PHE A 332 -4.94 -4.78 -36.23
N ILE A 333 -6.01 -4.11 -36.65
CA ILE A 333 -7.02 -4.68 -37.57
C ILE A 333 -6.98 -4.06 -38.96
N ASP A 334 -6.06 -3.15 -39.22
CA ASP A 334 -5.83 -2.46 -40.48
C ASP A 334 -4.38 -2.62 -40.95
N ALA A 335 -4.18 -2.50 -42.29
CA ALA A 335 -2.86 -2.66 -42.89
C ALA A 335 -1.86 -1.54 -42.52
N ASP A 336 -2.37 -0.38 -42.10
CA ASP A 336 -1.54 0.78 -41.69
C ASP A 336 -1.09 0.70 -40.24
N HIS A 337 -1.46 -0.36 -39.49
CA HIS A 337 -1.17 -0.58 -38.06
C HIS A 337 -1.55 0.65 -37.21
N ARG A 338 -2.80 1.11 -37.32
CA ARG A 338 -3.34 2.26 -36.60
C ARG A 338 -4.55 1.93 -35.78
N VAL A 339 -5.43 1.06 -36.30
CA VAL A 339 -6.73 0.75 -35.70
C VAL A 339 -6.64 -0.51 -34.89
N VAL A 340 -7.13 -0.45 -33.65
CA VAL A 340 -7.19 -1.60 -32.71
C VAL A 340 -8.61 -1.84 -32.22
N ASN A 341 -8.94 -3.09 -31.91
CA ASN A 341 -10.15 -3.39 -31.16
C ASN A 341 -9.99 -2.94 -29.70
N ARG A 342 -11.13 -2.65 -29.05
CA ARG A 342 -11.17 -2.34 -27.61
C ARG A 342 -12.12 -3.27 -26.87
N THR A 343 -11.78 -3.57 -25.65
CA THR A 343 -12.65 -4.22 -24.68
C THR A 343 -13.36 -3.14 -23.86
N ALA A 344 -14.69 -3.25 -23.74
CA ALA A 344 -15.48 -2.49 -22.77
C ALA A 344 -15.66 -3.35 -21.51
N TYR A 345 -15.20 -2.88 -20.38
CA TYR A 345 -15.22 -3.59 -19.11
C TYR A 345 -15.87 -2.74 -18.03
N GLY A 346 -16.61 -3.39 -17.14
CA GLY A 346 -17.12 -2.70 -15.96
C GLY A 346 -17.50 -3.64 -14.83
N THR A 347 -17.36 -3.14 -13.61
CA THR A 347 -17.77 -3.82 -12.38
C THR A 347 -18.44 -2.84 -11.41
N ARG A 348 -19.39 -3.36 -10.64
CA ARG A 348 -20.04 -2.67 -9.51
C ARG A 348 -20.02 -3.59 -8.29
N PRO A 349 -18.90 -3.66 -7.57
CA PRO A 349 -18.87 -4.33 -6.28
C PRO A 349 -19.52 -3.46 -5.20
N ASP A 350 -20.34 -4.10 -4.35
CA ASP A 350 -20.79 -3.64 -3.04
C ASP A 350 -20.13 -4.57 -2.02
N VAL A 351 -19.25 -4.02 -1.18
CA VAL A 351 -18.33 -4.77 -0.33
C VAL A 351 -18.53 -4.38 1.12
N GLN A 352 -18.71 -5.40 1.98
CA GLN A 352 -18.76 -5.23 3.42
C GLN A 352 -17.67 -6.08 4.08
N ILE A 353 -16.88 -5.45 4.95
CA ILE A 353 -15.82 -6.12 5.70
C ILE A 353 -16.03 -5.87 7.19
N PHE A 354 -16.16 -6.93 7.97
CA PHE A 354 -16.09 -6.89 9.41
C PHE A 354 -14.82 -7.61 9.88
N SER A 355 -14.08 -7.00 10.79
CA SER A 355 -12.86 -7.59 11.38
C SER A 355 -12.82 -7.29 12.87
N ALA A 356 -12.46 -8.29 13.65
CA ALA A 356 -12.23 -8.16 15.10
C ALA A 356 -10.97 -8.96 15.47
N ASP A 357 -10.10 -8.38 16.24
CA ASP A 357 -8.88 -9.01 16.78
C ASP A 357 -8.78 -8.68 18.27
N ASN A 358 -8.80 -9.70 19.12
CA ASN A 358 -8.78 -9.57 20.57
C ASN A 358 -7.68 -10.44 21.13
N ALA A 359 -6.80 -9.86 21.94
CA ALA A 359 -5.68 -10.55 22.52
C ALA A 359 -5.49 -10.20 24.01
N LEU A 360 -5.21 -11.20 24.81
CA LEU A 360 -4.67 -11.06 26.15
C LEU A 360 -3.15 -11.08 26.08
N GLN A 361 -2.53 -10.14 26.73
CA GLN A 361 -1.08 -10.05 26.88
C GLN A 361 -0.73 -10.27 28.36
N PHE A 362 0.21 -11.20 28.59
CA PHE A 362 0.74 -11.53 29.90
C PHE A 362 2.22 -11.15 29.93
N ASP A 363 2.60 -10.32 30.89
CA ASP A 363 3.98 -9.91 31.16
C ASP A 363 4.40 -10.48 32.50
N PHE A 364 5.30 -11.46 32.45
CA PHE A 364 5.72 -12.19 33.67
C PHE A 364 7.16 -12.72 33.54
N ALA A 365 7.74 -13.14 34.64
CA ALA A 365 9.09 -13.72 34.68
C ALA A 365 9.08 -15.16 35.23
N THR A 366 9.91 -16.02 34.64
CA THR A 366 10.24 -17.36 35.14
C THR A 366 11.75 -17.49 35.32
N GLY A 367 12.22 -17.26 36.53
CA GLY A 367 13.65 -17.21 36.83
C GLY A 367 14.36 -16.08 36.08
N ALA A 368 15.30 -16.41 35.20
CA ALA A 368 16.06 -15.45 34.41
C ALA A 368 15.37 -15.06 33.10
N PHE A 369 14.19 -15.59 32.83
CA PHE A 369 13.46 -15.34 31.58
C PHE A 369 12.29 -14.38 31.82
N GLN A 370 12.19 -13.35 31.01
CA GLN A 370 11.02 -12.47 30.91
C GLN A 370 10.16 -12.92 29.74
N HIS A 371 8.85 -13.03 29.95
CA HIS A 371 7.89 -13.49 28.98
C HIS A 371 6.92 -12.38 28.64
N LEU A 372 6.72 -12.13 27.36
CA LEU A 372 5.63 -11.33 26.82
C LEU A 372 4.75 -12.27 25.99
N LEU A 373 3.82 -12.95 26.67
CA LEU A 373 2.94 -13.94 26.08
C LEU A 373 1.67 -13.25 25.54
N LEU A 374 1.39 -13.42 24.28
CA LEU A 374 0.19 -12.94 23.59
C LEU A 374 -0.69 -14.14 23.20
N ALA A 375 -1.93 -14.18 23.65
CA ALA A 375 -2.93 -15.17 23.26
C ALA A 375 -4.16 -14.47 22.71
N GLY A 376 -4.56 -14.79 21.49
CA GLY A 376 -5.60 -14.02 20.84
C GLY A 376 -6.53 -14.83 19.94
N VAL A 377 -7.66 -14.21 19.64
CA VAL A 377 -8.70 -14.69 18.71
C VAL A 377 -9.03 -13.57 17.76
N ASP A 378 -8.97 -13.85 16.46
CA ASP A 378 -9.48 -12.92 15.46
C ASP A 378 -10.60 -13.56 14.63
N TYR A 379 -11.47 -12.69 14.15
CA TYR A 379 -12.56 -13.03 13.23
C TYR A 379 -12.61 -11.98 12.13
N SER A 380 -12.77 -12.45 10.90
CA SER A 380 -13.05 -11.57 9.77
C SER A 380 -14.15 -12.15 8.89
N GLN A 381 -14.97 -11.25 8.34
CA GLN A 381 -15.99 -11.56 7.35
C GLN A 381 -15.89 -10.55 6.22
N TYR A 382 -15.82 -11.07 5.00
CA TYR A 382 -15.93 -10.33 3.75
C TYR A 382 -17.17 -10.77 3.03
N LYS A 383 -17.98 -9.81 2.57
CA LYS A 383 -19.13 -10.04 1.71
C LYS A 383 -19.01 -9.17 0.48
N GLU A 384 -19.31 -9.72 -0.68
CA GLU A 384 -19.31 -9.01 -1.95
C GLU A 384 -20.57 -9.36 -2.75
N GLN A 385 -21.24 -8.30 -3.21
CA GLN A 385 -22.25 -8.38 -4.25
C GLN A 385 -21.68 -7.67 -5.48
N LEU A 386 -21.55 -8.40 -6.57
CA LEU A 386 -20.89 -7.94 -7.79
C LEU A 386 -21.86 -7.89 -8.95
N GLN A 387 -21.83 -6.79 -9.71
CA GLN A 387 -22.41 -6.74 -11.04
C GLN A 387 -21.29 -6.57 -12.07
N ARG A 388 -21.38 -7.27 -13.19
CA ARG A 388 -20.49 -7.11 -14.35
C ARG A 388 -21.24 -6.46 -15.50
N LEU A 389 -20.54 -5.60 -16.22
CA LEU A 389 -21.08 -4.94 -17.39
C LEU A 389 -21.08 -5.90 -18.58
N ASP A 390 -22.22 -6.06 -19.23
CA ASP A 390 -22.32 -6.65 -20.55
C ASP A 390 -22.24 -5.52 -21.60
N ALA A 391 -21.08 -5.42 -22.22
CA ALA A 391 -20.81 -4.39 -23.22
C ALA A 391 -19.77 -4.86 -24.23
N THR A 392 -19.83 -4.27 -25.43
CA THR A 392 -18.84 -4.48 -26.49
C THR A 392 -18.13 -3.16 -26.80
N GLY A 393 -16.81 -3.19 -26.84
CA GLY A 393 -15.98 -2.06 -27.25
C GLY A 393 -16.09 -1.77 -28.74
N THR A 394 -15.70 -0.59 -29.13
CA THR A 394 -15.63 -0.13 -30.52
C THR A 394 -14.16 0.04 -30.90
N PRO A 395 -13.78 -0.22 -32.17
CA PRO A 395 -12.42 0.06 -32.66
C PRO A 395 -12.02 1.53 -32.52
N ILE A 396 -10.71 1.79 -32.48
CA ILE A 396 -10.15 3.16 -32.43
C ILE A 396 -8.84 3.24 -33.19
N ASP A 397 -8.58 4.34 -33.87
CA ASP A 397 -7.26 4.73 -34.34
C ASP A 397 -6.47 5.30 -33.15
N ILE A 398 -5.43 4.60 -32.71
CA ILE A 398 -4.66 4.98 -31.52
C ILE A 398 -3.74 6.20 -31.72
N TYR A 399 -3.46 6.59 -32.98
CA TYR A 399 -2.65 7.76 -33.29
C TYR A 399 -3.47 9.03 -33.59
N ALA A 400 -4.80 8.87 -33.76
CA ALA A 400 -5.75 9.97 -33.89
C ALA A 400 -7.06 9.60 -33.20
N PRO A 401 -7.04 9.47 -31.83
CA PRO A 401 -8.13 8.85 -31.07
C PRO A 401 -9.41 9.69 -31.12
N VAL A 402 -10.35 9.29 -32.00
CA VAL A 402 -11.73 9.74 -31.98
C VAL A 402 -12.57 8.60 -31.42
N SER A 403 -12.98 8.73 -30.16
CA SER A 403 -13.59 7.63 -29.45
C SER A 403 -15.10 7.54 -29.68
N ALA A 404 -15.58 6.42 -30.24
CA ALA A 404 -16.98 6.04 -30.23
C ALA A 404 -17.34 5.34 -28.90
N ALA A 405 -18.59 5.53 -28.46
CA ALA A 405 -19.09 4.90 -27.25
C ALA A 405 -19.19 3.37 -27.41
N PRO A 406 -19.02 2.58 -26.32
CA PRO A 406 -19.28 1.16 -26.37
C PRO A 406 -20.77 0.85 -26.54
N VAL A 407 -21.07 -0.34 -27.05
CA VAL A 407 -22.44 -0.88 -27.07
C VAL A 407 -22.70 -1.54 -25.70
N VAL A 408 -23.52 -0.90 -24.88
CA VAL A 408 -23.89 -1.40 -23.54
C VAL A 408 -25.23 -2.10 -23.61
N ARG A 409 -25.31 -3.37 -23.16
CA ARG A 409 -26.53 -4.17 -23.07
C ARG A 409 -27.13 -4.19 -21.67
N GLY A 410 -26.31 -4.12 -20.62
CA GLY A 410 -26.80 -4.09 -19.26
C GLY A 410 -25.75 -4.43 -18.20
N TRP A 411 -26.22 -4.70 -17.00
CA TRP A 411 -25.41 -5.13 -15.85
C TRP A 411 -25.92 -6.47 -15.35
N ASP A 412 -25.08 -7.47 -15.36
CA ASP A 412 -25.40 -8.83 -14.94
C ASP A 412 -24.95 -9.05 -13.49
N ARG A 413 -25.90 -9.41 -12.63
CA ARG A 413 -25.58 -9.80 -11.27
C ARG A 413 -24.73 -11.09 -11.29
N GLN A 414 -23.65 -11.06 -10.55
CA GLN A 414 -22.81 -12.23 -10.29
C GLN A 414 -23.23 -12.88 -8.98
N PRO A 415 -22.94 -14.18 -8.77
CA PRO A 415 -23.21 -14.86 -7.50
C PRO A 415 -22.52 -14.17 -6.33
N ASP A 416 -23.26 -13.95 -5.24
CA ASP A 416 -22.72 -13.32 -4.03
C ASP A 416 -21.58 -14.15 -3.43
N GLN A 417 -20.53 -13.48 -2.97
CA GLN A 417 -19.39 -14.12 -2.33
C GLN A 417 -19.33 -13.74 -0.85
N THR A 418 -19.06 -14.74 -0.02
CA THR A 418 -18.80 -14.54 1.41
C THR A 418 -17.59 -15.34 1.81
N SER A 419 -16.61 -14.68 2.45
CA SER A 419 -15.46 -15.33 3.05
C SER A 419 -15.44 -15.01 4.54
N THR A 420 -15.26 -16.04 5.38
CA THR A 420 -15.12 -15.89 6.84
C THR A 420 -13.86 -16.58 7.29
N GLN A 421 -13.23 -16.04 8.29
CA GLN A 421 -12.07 -16.62 8.95
C GLN A 421 -12.19 -16.44 10.45
N LEU A 422 -11.94 -17.51 11.18
CA LEU A 422 -11.76 -17.53 12.63
C LEU A 422 -10.37 -18.09 12.91
N GLY A 423 -9.54 -17.35 13.65
CA GLY A 423 -8.20 -17.73 14.03
C GLY A 423 -7.96 -17.66 15.52
N VAL A 424 -7.26 -18.65 16.06
CA VAL A 424 -6.75 -18.64 17.42
C VAL A 424 -5.23 -18.69 17.36
N TYR A 425 -4.55 -17.79 18.05
CA TYR A 425 -3.10 -17.69 18.03
C TYR A 425 -2.50 -17.48 19.42
N VAL A 426 -1.27 -17.95 19.55
CA VAL A 426 -0.42 -17.72 20.70
C VAL A 426 0.98 -17.37 20.24
N GLN A 427 1.60 -16.41 20.91
CA GLN A 427 2.99 -16.03 20.68
C GLN A 427 3.64 -15.70 22.03
N ASP A 428 4.84 -16.22 22.27
CA ASP A 428 5.66 -15.83 23.40
C ASP A 428 6.96 -15.17 22.91
N GLN A 429 7.26 -14.00 23.45
CA GLN A 429 8.53 -13.32 23.31
C GLN A 429 9.30 -13.52 24.61
N ILE A 430 10.26 -14.44 24.59
CA ILE A 430 11.05 -14.86 25.75
C ILE A 430 12.37 -14.11 25.71
N ARG A 431 12.62 -13.25 26.70
CA ARG A 431 13.86 -12.50 26.81
C ARG A 431 14.72 -13.09 27.92
N TRP A 432 15.99 -13.32 27.63
CA TRP A 432 16.98 -13.81 28.57
C TRP A 432 18.09 -12.78 28.77
N ALA A 433 18.36 -12.43 30.04
CA ALA A 433 19.40 -11.50 30.44
C ALA A 433 19.42 -10.16 29.69
N ASP A 434 18.25 -9.69 29.24
CA ASP A 434 18.05 -8.48 28.42
C ASP A 434 18.88 -8.43 27.12
N ARG A 435 19.44 -9.57 26.70
CA ARG A 435 20.33 -9.66 25.53
C ARG A 435 19.85 -10.59 24.44
N VAL A 436 19.09 -11.62 24.77
CA VAL A 436 18.64 -12.59 23.78
C VAL A 436 17.13 -12.69 23.86
N SER A 437 16.47 -12.53 22.72
CA SER A 437 15.03 -12.70 22.59
C SER A 437 14.71 -13.85 21.65
N LEU A 438 13.90 -14.80 22.13
CA LEU A 438 13.33 -15.90 21.34
C LEU A 438 11.83 -15.61 21.16
N VAL A 439 11.38 -15.55 19.93
CA VAL A 439 9.97 -15.39 19.58
C VAL A 439 9.45 -16.72 19.03
N LEU A 440 8.43 -17.27 19.68
CA LEU A 440 7.75 -18.50 19.23
C LEU A 440 6.27 -18.20 19.04
N GLY A 441 5.70 -18.67 17.96
CA GLY A 441 4.27 -18.46 17.69
C GLY A 441 3.65 -19.63 16.93
N ALA A 442 2.39 -19.87 17.24
CA ALA A 442 1.55 -20.86 16.57
C ALA A 442 0.13 -20.30 16.40
N ARG A 443 -0.52 -20.70 15.31
CA ARG A 443 -1.88 -20.31 15.01
C ARG A 443 -2.64 -21.42 14.32
N ARG A 444 -3.92 -21.53 14.64
CA ARG A 444 -4.90 -22.39 13.97
C ARG A 444 -6.01 -21.53 13.36
N ASP A 445 -6.27 -21.72 12.09
CA ASP A 445 -7.31 -21.03 11.33
C ASP A 445 -8.37 -21.99 10.83
N HIS A 446 -9.61 -21.49 10.82
CA HIS A 446 -10.76 -22.06 10.13
C HIS A 446 -11.26 -20.98 9.14
N ALA A 447 -10.99 -21.17 7.87
CA ALA A 447 -11.39 -20.28 6.79
C ALA A 447 -12.50 -20.95 5.97
N ARG A 448 -13.58 -20.21 5.70
CA ARG A 448 -14.70 -20.70 4.88
C ARG A 448 -15.02 -19.70 3.79
N SER A 449 -15.08 -20.19 2.56
CA SER A 449 -15.49 -19.42 1.39
C SER A 449 -16.80 -19.99 0.84
N LYS A 450 -17.73 -19.11 0.51
CA LYS A 450 -19.06 -19.47 -0.06
C LYS A 450 -19.34 -18.56 -1.24
N THR A 451 -19.64 -19.16 -2.38
CA THR A 451 -20.23 -18.49 -3.54
C THR A 451 -21.69 -18.94 -3.63
N GLU A 452 -22.61 -18.01 -3.89
CA GLU A 452 -24.04 -18.32 -4.04
C GLU A 452 -24.25 -19.43 -5.10
N GLY A 453 -25.08 -20.39 -4.78
CA GLY A 453 -25.36 -21.53 -5.66
C GLY A 453 -24.25 -22.60 -5.70
N GLN A 454 -23.12 -22.41 -5.02
CA GLN A 454 -22.03 -23.38 -4.94
C GLN A 454 -21.88 -23.96 -3.52
N PRO A 455 -21.36 -25.19 -3.38
CA PRO A 455 -20.97 -25.73 -2.08
C PRO A 455 -19.92 -24.81 -1.41
N SER A 456 -20.00 -24.67 -0.10
CA SER A 456 -18.99 -23.91 0.63
C SER A 456 -17.69 -24.71 0.75
N GLN A 457 -16.57 -24.05 0.50
CA GLN A 457 -15.25 -24.61 0.73
C GLN A 457 -14.76 -24.20 2.13
N THR A 458 -14.13 -25.14 2.84
CA THR A 458 -13.55 -24.92 4.16
C THR A 458 -12.09 -25.36 4.17
N ASP A 459 -11.23 -24.46 4.59
CA ASP A 459 -9.80 -24.68 4.73
C ASP A 459 -9.37 -24.53 6.19
N ASN A 460 -8.72 -25.56 6.72
CA ASN A 460 -8.11 -25.52 8.04
C ASN A 460 -6.59 -25.43 7.90
N ALA A 461 -5.98 -24.46 8.55
CA ALA A 461 -4.53 -24.26 8.50
C ALA A 461 -3.93 -24.12 9.87
N THR A 462 -2.75 -24.70 10.07
CA THR A 462 -1.89 -24.39 11.19
C THR A 462 -0.62 -23.77 10.63
N THR A 463 -0.17 -22.68 11.23
CA THR A 463 1.04 -21.96 10.86
C THR A 463 1.90 -21.71 12.08
N TYR A 464 3.22 -21.68 11.87
CA TYR A 464 4.23 -21.52 12.91
C TYR A 464 5.19 -20.39 12.54
N ARG A 465 5.75 -19.76 13.59
CA ARG A 465 6.92 -18.88 13.48
C ARG A 465 7.88 -19.13 14.63
N ALA A 466 9.16 -18.93 14.33
CA ALA A 466 10.22 -18.93 15.32
C ALA A 466 11.24 -17.86 14.94
N GLY A 467 11.77 -17.14 15.91
CA GLY A 467 12.79 -16.13 15.66
C GLY A 467 13.70 -15.97 16.87
N LEU A 468 14.98 -15.84 16.62
CA LEU A 468 16.00 -15.59 17.62
C LEU A 468 16.75 -14.32 17.26
N ILE A 469 16.90 -13.40 18.17
CA ILE A 469 17.70 -12.19 18.03
C ILE A 469 18.53 -11.97 19.29
N GLY A 470 19.78 -11.57 19.14
CA GLY A 470 20.68 -11.33 20.28
C GLY A 470 21.37 -10.00 20.18
N ASP A 471 21.53 -9.28 21.29
CA ASP A 471 22.35 -8.08 21.39
C ASP A 471 23.80 -8.47 21.72
N LEU A 472 24.71 -8.24 20.79
CA LEU A 472 26.16 -8.47 20.95
C LEU A 472 26.88 -7.25 21.55
N GLY A 473 26.16 -6.18 21.85
CA GLY A 473 26.72 -4.89 22.26
C GLY A 473 27.01 -3.98 21.08
N ALA A 474 27.37 -2.73 21.36
CA ALA A 474 27.58 -1.67 20.37
C ALA A 474 26.42 -1.49 19.36
N GLY A 475 25.19 -1.88 19.78
CA GLY A 475 23.98 -1.79 18.96
C GLY A 475 23.86 -2.85 17.87
N VAL A 476 24.65 -3.93 17.92
CA VAL A 476 24.64 -5.00 16.90
C VAL A 476 23.74 -6.14 17.35
N SER A 477 22.66 -6.41 16.59
CA SER A 477 21.66 -7.44 16.89
C SER A 477 21.51 -8.40 15.69
N PRO A 478 22.29 -9.51 15.63
CA PRO A 478 22.07 -10.58 14.65
C PRO A 478 20.80 -11.35 14.98
N TYR A 479 20.12 -11.83 13.91
CA TYR A 479 18.90 -12.63 14.05
C TYR A 479 18.78 -13.74 13.03
N LEU A 480 17.96 -14.73 13.41
CA LEU A 480 17.48 -15.80 12.54
C LEU A 480 15.98 -15.91 12.70
N SER A 481 15.25 -16.17 11.64
CA SER A 481 13.81 -16.43 11.73
C SER A 481 13.30 -17.43 10.71
N TYR A 482 12.19 -18.07 11.09
CA TYR A 482 11.35 -18.91 10.26
C TYR A 482 9.91 -18.44 10.38
N SER A 483 9.17 -18.36 9.27
CA SER A 483 7.77 -17.99 9.29
C SER A 483 6.98 -18.64 8.17
N GLU A 484 5.68 -18.84 8.40
CA GLU A 484 4.76 -19.48 7.47
C GLU A 484 3.57 -18.58 7.13
N SER A 485 2.99 -18.82 5.95
CA SER A 485 1.69 -18.26 5.54
C SER A 485 0.84 -19.30 4.85
N PHE A 486 -0.47 -19.04 4.83
CA PHE A 486 -1.42 -19.74 3.98
C PHE A 486 -2.41 -18.74 3.39
N LEU A 487 -2.91 -19.03 2.20
CA LEU A 487 -3.96 -18.25 1.53
C LEU A 487 -4.96 -19.22 0.93
N PRO A 488 -6.23 -19.22 1.39
CA PRO A 488 -7.31 -20.01 0.78
C PRO A 488 -7.42 -19.71 -0.72
N VAL A 489 -7.60 -20.74 -1.52
CA VAL A 489 -7.83 -20.66 -2.97
C VAL A 489 -9.20 -21.24 -3.23
N THR A 490 -10.14 -20.40 -3.66
CA THR A 490 -11.51 -20.82 -3.98
C THR A 490 -11.58 -21.52 -5.34
N GLY A 491 -12.54 -22.44 -5.48
CA GLY A 491 -12.79 -23.18 -6.70
C GLY A 491 -12.30 -24.62 -6.64
N GLN A 492 -12.42 -25.27 -7.77
CA GLN A 492 -12.09 -26.68 -7.96
C GLN A 492 -11.47 -26.89 -9.35
N ASP A 493 -10.76 -28.01 -9.53
CA ASP A 493 -10.28 -28.45 -10.82
C ASP A 493 -11.43 -28.97 -11.70
N LEU A 494 -11.12 -29.35 -12.94
CA LEU A 494 -12.10 -29.88 -13.89
C LEU A 494 -12.77 -31.20 -13.41
N PHE A 495 -12.11 -31.90 -12.48
CA PHE A 495 -12.58 -33.15 -11.90
C PHE A 495 -13.38 -32.97 -10.61
N GLY A 496 -13.61 -31.72 -10.19
CA GLY A 496 -14.36 -31.38 -8.98
C GLY A 496 -13.56 -31.46 -7.68
N GLN A 497 -12.22 -31.55 -7.74
CA GLN A 497 -11.39 -31.48 -6.55
C GLN A 497 -11.19 -30.03 -6.12
N ALA A 498 -11.59 -29.69 -4.90
CA ALA A 498 -11.38 -28.37 -4.34
C ALA A 498 -9.88 -28.04 -4.25
N PHE A 499 -9.52 -26.81 -4.59
CA PHE A 499 -8.15 -26.32 -4.47
C PHE A 499 -7.71 -26.28 -3.01
N LYS A 500 -6.42 -26.61 -2.79
CA LYS A 500 -5.76 -26.48 -1.48
C LYS A 500 -5.29 -25.04 -1.28
N PRO A 501 -5.19 -24.57 -0.04
CA PRO A 501 -4.57 -23.27 0.22
C PRO A 501 -3.16 -23.19 -0.33
N MET A 502 -2.78 -22.05 -0.92
CA MET A 502 -1.38 -21.74 -1.16
C MET A 502 -0.65 -21.68 0.19
N ARG A 503 0.61 -22.11 0.20
CA ARG A 503 1.46 -22.14 1.40
C ARG A 503 2.76 -21.40 1.13
N GLY A 504 3.12 -20.50 2.04
CA GLY A 504 4.39 -19.81 2.04
C GLY A 504 5.25 -20.23 3.24
N ARG A 505 6.57 -20.36 3.01
CA ARG A 505 7.57 -20.60 4.06
C ARG A 505 8.78 -19.73 3.79
N GLN A 506 9.31 -19.11 4.85
CA GLN A 506 10.50 -18.28 4.78
C GLN A 506 11.50 -18.70 5.85
N SER A 507 12.77 -18.74 5.46
CA SER A 507 13.92 -18.67 6.38
C SER A 507 14.67 -17.37 6.10
N GLU A 508 15.01 -16.64 7.15
CA GLU A 508 15.68 -15.35 7.07
C GLU A 508 16.79 -15.27 8.12
N ALA A 509 17.93 -14.71 7.73
CA ALA A 509 19.04 -14.37 8.62
C ALA A 509 19.42 -12.91 8.38
N GLY A 510 19.71 -12.18 9.43
CA GLY A 510 20.07 -10.77 9.27
C GLY A 510 20.79 -10.18 10.47
N ILE A 511 21.15 -8.92 10.32
CA ILE A 511 21.79 -8.11 11.35
C ILE A 511 21.08 -6.76 11.38
N LYS A 512 20.71 -6.30 12.57
CA LYS A 512 20.29 -4.94 12.84
C LYS A 512 21.40 -4.23 13.61
N TRP A 513 21.75 -3.03 13.16
CA TRP A 513 22.77 -2.23 13.80
C TRP A 513 22.22 -0.84 14.13
N GLN A 514 22.10 -0.57 15.42
CA GLN A 514 21.60 0.67 16.00
C GLN A 514 22.54 1.19 17.07
N PRO A 515 23.70 1.78 16.70
CA PRO A 515 24.67 2.29 17.66
C PRO A 515 24.14 3.50 18.43
N ALA A 516 23.12 4.17 17.92
CA ALA A 516 22.43 5.29 18.53
C ALA A 516 20.97 5.34 18.03
N ARG A 517 20.06 5.94 18.80
CA ARG A 517 18.62 6.00 18.49
C ARG A 517 18.30 6.62 17.12
N ASN A 518 19.16 7.47 16.62
CA ASN A 518 18.98 8.19 15.35
C ASN A 518 19.66 7.49 14.15
N LEU A 519 20.20 6.29 14.32
CA LEU A 519 20.85 5.50 13.27
C LEU A 519 20.36 4.08 13.32
N LEU A 520 19.81 3.58 12.23
CA LEU A 520 19.39 2.18 12.09
C LEU A 520 19.83 1.65 10.72
N LEU A 521 20.55 0.52 10.72
CA LEU A 521 20.89 -0.25 9.54
C LEU A 521 20.37 -1.66 9.70
N THR A 522 19.67 -2.18 8.70
CA THR A 522 19.18 -3.56 8.66
C THR A 522 19.74 -4.25 7.41
N MET A 523 20.36 -5.40 7.58
CA MET A 523 20.76 -6.30 6.52
C MET A 523 20.05 -7.64 6.69
N ALA A 524 19.47 -8.18 5.62
CA ALA A 524 18.77 -9.45 5.62
C ALA A 524 19.11 -10.31 4.40
N ALA A 525 19.29 -11.60 4.63
CA ALA A 525 19.32 -12.64 3.60
C ALA A 525 18.11 -13.54 3.82
N TYR A 526 17.37 -13.84 2.76
CA TYR A 526 16.13 -14.61 2.87
C TYR A 526 15.99 -15.66 1.77
N ARG A 527 15.17 -16.67 2.06
CA ARG A 527 14.66 -17.65 1.10
C ARG A 527 13.20 -17.93 1.40
N ILE A 528 12.35 -17.68 0.42
CA ILE A 528 10.91 -17.92 0.44
C ILE A 528 10.57 -19.04 -0.55
N THR A 529 9.65 -19.92 -0.16
CA THR A 529 9.06 -20.92 -1.06
C THR A 529 7.55 -20.84 -0.95
N GLU A 530 6.87 -20.61 -2.07
CA GLU A 530 5.43 -20.63 -2.21
C GLU A 530 4.99 -21.86 -3.00
N THR A 531 4.06 -22.64 -2.48
CA THR A 531 3.57 -23.89 -3.07
C THR A 531 2.06 -23.88 -3.25
N ASN A 532 1.51 -24.86 -3.97
CA ASN A 532 0.10 -24.99 -4.34
C ASN A 532 -0.39 -23.82 -5.20
N ARG A 533 0.50 -23.25 -6.01
CA ARG A 533 0.12 -22.22 -6.98
C ARG A 533 -0.63 -22.88 -8.14
N GLN A 534 -1.67 -22.22 -8.61
CA GLN A 534 -2.43 -22.68 -9.76
C GLN A 534 -1.58 -22.54 -11.03
N THR A 535 -1.64 -23.58 -11.87
CA THR A 535 -1.04 -23.64 -13.21
C THR A 535 -2.03 -24.32 -14.15
N ASN A 536 -2.01 -23.96 -15.43
CA ASN A 536 -2.82 -24.69 -16.41
C ASN A 536 -2.32 -26.13 -16.56
N ASP A 537 -3.24 -27.04 -16.85
CA ASP A 537 -2.91 -28.42 -17.19
C ASP A 537 -2.42 -28.49 -18.65
N PRO A 538 -1.20 -28.98 -18.92
CA PRO A 538 -0.68 -29.04 -20.28
C PRO A 538 -1.44 -30.01 -21.18
N ASP A 539 -2.06 -31.04 -20.60
CA ASP A 539 -2.83 -32.04 -21.32
C ASP A 539 -4.30 -31.60 -21.57
N ASN A 540 -4.76 -30.61 -20.80
CA ASN A 540 -6.11 -30.04 -20.94
C ASN A 540 -6.13 -28.57 -20.52
N VAL A 541 -6.02 -27.66 -21.50
CA VAL A 541 -5.97 -26.22 -21.30
C VAL A 541 -7.20 -25.61 -20.59
N LEU A 542 -8.30 -26.37 -20.51
CA LEU A 542 -9.50 -25.96 -19.77
C LEU A 542 -9.42 -26.33 -18.29
N ASN A 543 -8.42 -27.12 -17.89
CA ASN A 543 -8.19 -27.54 -16.52
C ASN A 543 -7.12 -26.68 -15.84
N VAL A 544 -7.32 -26.42 -14.55
CA VAL A 544 -6.34 -25.75 -13.70
C VAL A 544 -5.96 -26.69 -12.56
N VAL A 545 -4.69 -26.88 -12.35
CA VAL A 545 -4.11 -27.75 -11.32
C VAL A 545 -3.17 -26.97 -10.39
N GLN A 546 -2.88 -27.51 -9.21
CA GLN A 546 -2.05 -26.84 -8.21
C GLN A 546 -0.66 -27.49 -8.07
N THR A 547 0.13 -27.44 -9.12
CA THR A 547 1.51 -27.96 -9.13
C THR A 547 2.56 -26.86 -9.04
N GLY A 548 2.16 -25.60 -9.21
CA GLY A 548 3.07 -24.46 -9.27
C GLY A 548 3.81 -24.22 -7.96
N GLN A 549 5.09 -23.90 -8.08
CA GLN A 549 5.94 -23.47 -6.97
C GLN A 549 6.83 -22.31 -7.40
N ILE A 550 6.88 -21.29 -6.57
CA ILE A 550 7.82 -20.17 -6.70
C ILE A 550 8.86 -20.27 -5.60
N ARG A 551 10.09 -19.90 -5.94
CA ARG A 551 11.17 -19.65 -4.99
C ARG A 551 11.64 -18.22 -5.16
N SER A 552 11.67 -17.47 -4.06
CA SER A 552 12.28 -16.14 -4.01
C SER A 552 13.40 -16.15 -2.97
N LYS A 553 14.60 -15.69 -3.34
CA LYS A 553 15.75 -15.55 -2.45
C LYS A 553 16.44 -14.22 -2.75
N GLY A 554 17.09 -13.65 -1.76
CA GLY A 554 17.74 -12.36 -1.96
C GLY A 554 18.49 -11.83 -0.77
N LEU A 555 19.08 -10.66 -1.01
CA LEU A 555 19.79 -9.85 -0.03
C LEU A 555 19.16 -8.45 -0.02
N GLU A 556 18.97 -7.90 1.17
CA GLU A 556 18.45 -6.55 1.38
C GLU A 556 19.33 -5.80 2.35
N LEU A 557 19.53 -4.51 2.08
CA LEU A 557 20.18 -3.57 2.97
C LEU A 557 19.31 -2.31 3.03
N GLU A 558 18.96 -1.86 4.23
CA GLU A 558 18.18 -0.64 4.46
C GLU A 558 18.78 0.14 5.62
N GLY A 559 19.02 1.43 5.40
CA GLY A 559 19.58 2.32 6.40
C GLY A 559 18.78 3.61 6.52
N GLN A 560 18.60 4.06 7.77
CA GLN A 560 18.01 5.35 8.13
C GLN A 560 18.93 6.04 9.14
N PHE A 561 19.40 7.23 8.77
CA PHE A 561 20.38 7.98 9.56
C PHE A 561 19.92 9.42 9.70
N GLN A 562 19.82 9.90 10.93
CA GLN A 562 19.54 11.30 11.24
C GLN A 562 20.67 11.87 12.08
N PHE A 563 21.44 12.78 11.51
CA PHE A 563 22.59 13.38 12.15
C PHE A 563 22.19 14.66 12.91
N ALA A 564 22.97 14.99 13.94
CA ALA A 564 22.73 16.17 14.80
C ALA A 564 22.71 17.51 14.03
N ASN A 565 23.37 17.56 12.88
CA ASN A 565 23.43 18.74 12.02
C ASN A 565 22.25 18.87 11.05
N ASN A 566 21.10 18.24 11.34
CA ASN A 566 19.89 18.21 10.50
C ASN A 566 20.11 17.57 9.12
N LEU A 567 21.09 16.68 8.98
CA LEU A 567 21.27 15.85 7.80
C LEU A 567 20.53 14.53 8.03
N THR A 568 19.64 14.16 7.11
CA THR A 568 18.96 12.87 7.09
C THR A 568 19.36 12.11 5.83
N ILE A 569 19.72 10.85 5.99
CA ILE A 569 20.04 9.94 4.88
C ILE A 569 19.20 8.69 5.05
N THR A 570 18.48 8.28 4.02
CA THR A 570 17.91 6.95 3.94
C THR A 570 18.41 6.28 2.66
N ALA A 571 18.76 5.00 2.75
CA ALA A 571 19.20 4.23 1.59
C ALA A 571 18.68 2.81 1.68
N ALA A 572 18.33 2.24 0.52
CA ALA A 572 17.86 0.88 0.41
C ALA A 572 18.43 0.24 -0.85
N VAL A 573 18.94 -0.99 -0.72
CA VAL A 573 19.40 -1.81 -1.84
C VAL A 573 18.85 -3.20 -1.65
N ALA A 574 18.33 -3.79 -2.72
CA ALA A 574 17.85 -5.17 -2.70
C ALA A 574 18.23 -5.87 -4.01
N ARG A 575 18.66 -7.11 -3.88
CA ARG A 575 18.75 -8.05 -5.00
C ARG A 575 17.84 -9.23 -4.71
N ASN A 576 16.88 -9.44 -5.60
CA ASN A 576 15.83 -10.45 -5.48
C ASN A 576 15.88 -11.40 -6.67
N GLU A 577 15.99 -12.69 -6.41
CA GLU A 577 15.89 -13.75 -7.42
C GLU A 577 14.61 -14.55 -7.17
N ALA A 578 13.50 -14.09 -7.76
CA ALA A 578 12.22 -14.81 -7.76
C ALA A 578 12.09 -15.60 -9.05
N GLU A 579 11.90 -16.92 -8.93
CA GLU A 579 11.83 -17.86 -10.05
C GLU A 579 10.68 -18.85 -9.90
N VAL A 580 10.16 -19.33 -11.02
CA VAL A 580 9.25 -20.48 -11.07
C VAL A 580 10.08 -21.74 -10.87
N SER A 581 10.00 -22.37 -9.71
CA SER A 581 10.79 -23.57 -9.38
C SER A 581 10.08 -24.88 -9.73
N ARG A 582 8.76 -24.83 -9.93
CA ARG A 582 7.93 -25.94 -10.45
C ARG A 582 6.74 -25.37 -11.24
N SER A 583 6.49 -25.92 -12.40
CA SER A 583 5.33 -25.68 -13.24
C SER A 583 5.06 -26.93 -14.11
N ASN A 584 3.83 -27.09 -14.58
CA ASN A 584 3.52 -28.07 -15.61
C ASN A 584 4.05 -27.67 -16.98
N PHE A 585 4.40 -26.39 -17.18
CA PHE A 585 5.05 -25.90 -18.38
C PHE A 585 6.57 -25.89 -18.17
N ALA A 586 7.28 -26.83 -18.81
CA ALA A 586 8.73 -26.97 -18.66
C ALA A 586 9.51 -25.69 -18.99
N LEU A 587 9.01 -24.88 -19.93
CA LEU A 587 9.62 -23.60 -20.33
C LEU A 587 9.60 -22.54 -19.22
N GLU A 588 8.68 -22.63 -18.27
CA GLU A 588 8.59 -21.69 -17.14
C GLU A 588 9.58 -22.03 -16.02
N VAL A 589 9.95 -23.31 -15.90
CA VAL A 589 10.81 -23.79 -14.80
C VAL A 589 12.21 -23.19 -14.91
N GLY A 590 12.67 -22.58 -13.83
CA GLY A 590 13.94 -21.85 -13.77
C GLY A 590 13.88 -20.43 -14.36
N GLN A 591 12.73 -20.01 -14.90
CA GLN A 591 12.57 -18.64 -15.40
C GLN A 591 12.25 -17.68 -14.25
N ARG A 592 12.69 -16.43 -14.42
CA ARG A 592 12.34 -15.34 -13.52
C ARG A 592 10.82 -15.19 -13.47
N LEU A 593 10.29 -14.93 -12.27
CA LEU A 593 8.89 -14.55 -12.12
C LEU A 593 8.58 -13.29 -12.94
N ASN A 594 7.50 -13.35 -13.71
CA ASN A 594 7.11 -12.25 -14.60
C ASN A 594 6.99 -10.94 -13.85
N ASP A 595 7.33 -9.85 -14.54
CA ASP A 595 7.19 -8.46 -14.12
C ASP A 595 7.92 -8.10 -12.81
N THR A 596 8.86 -8.96 -12.38
CA THR A 596 9.62 -8.78 -11.13
C THR A 596 11.05 -8.31 -11.43
N PRO A 597 11.47 -7.11 -10.96
CA PRO A 597 12.86 -6.67 -11.07
C PRO A 597 13.76 -7.46 -10.13
N GLN A 598 15.01 -7.68 -10.53
CA GLN A 598 16.01 -8.31 -9.66
C GLN A 598 16.72 -7.33 -8.75
N ASP A 599 17.02 -6.15 -9.26
CA ASP A 599 17.82 -5.16 -8.58
C ASP A 599 16.94 -3.93 -8.29
N LEU A 600 16.93 -3.50 -7.04
CA LEU A 600 16.29 -2.28 -6.56
C LEU A 600 17.31 -1.49 -5.75
N ALA A 601 17.43 -0.19 -6.00
CA ALA A 601 18.26 0.69 -5.20
C ALA A 601 17.59 2.05 -5.05
N SER A 602 17.68 2.64 -3.88
CA SER A 602 17.20 3.99 -3.64
C SER A 602 18.05 4.69 -2.56
N ALA A 603 18.14 6.00 -2.68
CA ALA A 603 18.74 6.85 -1.65
C ALA A 603 18.00 8.18 -1.61
N TRP A 604 17.79 8.69 -0.41
CA TRP A 604 17.26 10.04 -0.16
C TRP A 604 18.15 10.74 0.85
N VAL A 605 18.54 11.95 0.53
CA VAL A 605 19.32 12.82 1.41
C VAL A 605 18.54 14.12 1.58
N SER A 606 18.35 14.56 2.82
CA SER A 606 17.80 15.89 3.10
C SER A 606 18.64 16.61 4.14
N LYS A 607 18.79 17.94 3.98
CA LYS A 607 19.58 18.81 4.84
C LYS A 607 18.81 20.05 5.22
N GLY A 608 18.68 20.29 6.52
CA GLY A 608 18.11 21.51 7.08
C GLY A 608 19.19 22.55 7.36
N PHE A 609 18.92 23.80 6.99
CA PHE A 609 19.76 24.99 7.25
C PHE A 609 18.91 25.98 8.04
N GLN A 610 19.42 26.41 9.20
CA GLN A 610 18.84 27.54 9.90
C GLN A 610 19.30 28.82 9.19
N LEU A 611 18.37 29.63 8.69
CA LEU A 611 18.66 30.88 8.00
C LEU A 611 18.77 32.04 9.01
N ASP A 612 17.81 32.10 9.94
CA ASP A 612 17.77 32.99 11.09
C ASP A 612 16.89 32.37 12.21
N ASP A 613 16.58 33.11 13.26
CA ASP A 613 15.77 32.59 14.40
C ASP A 613 14.34 32.17 14.02
N ALA A 614 13.81 32.70 12.93
CA ALA A 614 12.42 32.49 12.49
C ALA A 614 12.32 31.63 11.22
N ALA A 615 13.41 31.48 10.47
CA ALA A 615 13.38 30.86 9.13
C ALA A 615 14.34 29.69 9.00
N ARG A 616 13.85 28.62 8.40
CA ARG A 616 14.60 27.40 8.10
C ARG A 616 14.39 26.99 6.63
N LEU A 617 15.49 26.63 5.95
CA LEU A 617 15.49 26.02 4.63
C LEU A 617 15.80 24.53 4.77
N ARG A 618 15.05 23.67 4.09
CA ARG A 618 15.36 22.26 3.95
C ARG A 618 15.42 21.88 2.47
N LEU A 619 16.50 21.23 2.08
CA LEU A 619 16.71 20.72 0.73
C LEU A 619 16.76 19.21 0.77
N GLY A 620 16.11 18.56 -0.17
CA GLY A 620 16.09 17.12 -0.33
C GLY A 620 16.40 16.69 -1.76
N LEU A 621 17.11 15.57 -1.91
CA LEU A 621 17.41 14.94 -3.19
C LEU A 621 17.30 13.44 -3.04
N GLY A 622 16.61 12.81 -3.97
CA GLY A 622 16.41 11.36 -4.04
C GLY A 622 16.83 10.78 -5.37
N VAL A 623 17.26 9.52 -5.35
CA VAL A 623 17.46 8.71 -6.54
C VAL A 623 16.87 7.32 -6.33
N ARG A 624 16.24 6.78 -7.38
CA ARG A 624 15.62 5.44 -7.37
C ARG A 624 15.99 4.70 -8.64
N HIS A 625 16.46 3.47 -8.49
CA HIS A 625 16.76 2.56 -9.58
C HIS A 625 15.89 1.30 -9.48
N VAL A 626 15.28 0.92 -10.60
CA VAL A 626 14.56 -0.33 -10.77
C VAL A 626 15.20 -1.09 -11.94
N GLY A 627 15.66 -2.30 -11.67
CA GLY A 627 16.25 -3.19 -12.65
C GLY A 627 15.26 -3.58 -13.75
N ASN A 628 15.76 -4.22 -14.81
CA ASN A 628 14.89 -4.72 -15.88
C ASN A 628 13.92 -5.78 -15.36
N THR A 629 12.73 -5.84 -15.95
CA THR A 629 11.77 -6.92 -15.75
C THR A 629 11.67 -7.80 -16.99
N ALA A 630 11.21 -9.02 -16.80
CA ALA A 630 10.94 -9.94 -17.90
C ALA A 630 9.50 -10.42 -17.80
N SER A 631 8.84 -10.61 -18.94
CA SER A 631 7.57 -11.29 -19.08
C SER A 631 7.73 -12.44 -20.06
N LEU A 632 7.36 -13.66 -19.65
CA LEU A 632 7.39 -14.87 -20.45
C LEU A 632 5.97 -15.37 -20.69
N GLY A 633 5.64 -15.76 -21.91
CA GLY A 633 4.35 -16.31 -22.31
C GLY A 633 4.40 -16.89 -23.71
N ASN A 634 3.25 -17.24 -24.27
CA ASN A 634 3.13 -17.86 -25.60
C ASN A 634 3.71 -17.02 -26.75
N GLY A 635 3.80 -15.70 -26.58
CA GLY A 635 4.41 -14.76 -27.51
C GLY A 635 5.94 -14.63 -27.38
N GLY A 636 6.60 -15.46 -26.56
CA GLY A 636 8.04 -15.39 -26.33
C GLY A 636 8.41 -14.69 -25.02
N ARG A 637 9.54 -13.95 -25.05
CA ARG A 637 10.07 -13.24 -23.87
C ARG A 637 10.21 -11.76 -24.17
N ILE A 638 9.56 -10.92 -23.37
CA ILE A 638 9.66 -9.46 -23.42
C ILE A 638 10.54 -8.99 -22.25
N ILE A 639 11.51 -8.12 -22.54
CA ILE A 639 12.33 -7.47 -21.51
C ILE A 639 11.97 -6.00 -21.49
N THR A 640 11.48 -5.54 -20.35
CA THR A 640 11.28 -4.11 -20.08
C THR A 640 12.59 -3.55 -19.51
N PRO A 641 13.15 -2.48 -20.12
CA PRO A 641 14.42 -1.90 -19.68
C PRO A 641 14.36 -1.34 -18.24
N SER A 642 15.52 -1.37 -17.57
CA SER A 642 15.70 -0.71 -16.27
C SER A 642 15.56 0.79 -16.38
N TYR A 643 15.22 1.44 -15.27
CA TYR A 643 15.16 2.90 -15.20
C TYR A 643 15.72 3.42 -13.88
N THR A 644 16.20 4.68 -13.94
CA THR A 644 16.64 5.44 -12.77
C THR A 644 15.95 6.79 -12.81
N LEU A 645 15.38 7.21 -11.69
CA LEU A 645 14.64 8.46 -11.52
C LEU A 645 15.28 9.26 -10.40
N ALA A 646 15.19 10.60 -10.49
CA ALA A 646 15.60 11.52 -9.45
C ALA A 646 14.39 12.30 -8.94
N ASP A 647 14.35 12.57 -7.63
CA ASP A 647 13.30 13.32 -6.95
C ASP A 647 13.96 14.46 -6.13
N ALA A 648 13.24 15.57 -5.91
CA ALA A 648 13.78 16.72 -5.19
C ALA A 648 12.72 17.35 -4.26
N LEU A 649 13.21 17.99 -3.18
CA LEU A 649 12.45 18.81 -2.25
C LEU A 649 13.16 20.14 -2.03
N VAL A 650 12.39 21.22 -2.05
CA VAL A 650 12.77 22.51 -1.45
C VAL A 650 11.67 22.92 -0.49
N GLU A 651 11.99 23.11 0.78
CA GLU A 651 11.04 23.53 1.80
C GLU A 651 11.60 24.74 2.56
N VAL A 652 10.78 25.75 2.71
CA VAL A 652 11.06 26.92 3.53
C VAL A 652 10.00 26.99 4.62
N GLN A 653 10.44 27.04 5.86
CA GLN A 653 9.61 27.27 7.02
C GLN A 653 9.92 28.66 7.59
N VAL A 654 8.89 29.49 7.76
CA VAL A 654 9.01 30.81 8.38
C VAL A 654 7.96 30.89 9.47
N THR A 655 8.38 30.91 10.72
CA THR A 655 7.50 30.81 11.89
C THR A 655 6.53 29.62 11.76
N ASP A 656 5.22 29.87 11.68
CA ASP A 656 4.16 28.87 11.58
C ASP A 656 3.82 28.49 10.13
N TRP A 657 4.42 29.13 9.14
CA TRP A 657 4.20 28.85 7.72
C TRP A 657 5.25 27.90 7.17
N THR A 658 4.79 26.92 6.42
CA THR A 658 5.67 26.01 5.65
C THR A 658 5.29 26.10 4.17
N MET A 659 6.29 26.31 3.32
CA MET A 659 6.17 26.30 1.87
C MET A 659 7.08 25.21 1.33
N ALA A 660 6.55 24.23 0.66
CA ALA A 660 7.29 23.11 0.11
C ALA A 660 7.06 22.96 -1.40
N LEU A 661 8.10 22.64 -2.14
CA LEU A 661 8.07 22.26 -3.54
C LEU A 661 8.67 20.87 -3.66
N ASN A 662 7.85 19.89 -4.01
CA ASN A 662 8.24 18.53 -4.31
C ASN A 662 8.27 18.32 -5.84
N ILE A 663 9.31 17.64 -6.33
CA ILE A 663 9.45 17.26 -7.72
C ILE A 663 9.80 15.77 -7.76
N THR A 664 8.92 14.94 -8.32
CA THR A 664 9.20 13.53 -8.57
C THR A 664 9.52 13.33 -10.06
N ASN A 665 10.42 12.40 -10.37
CA ASN A 665 10.97 12.21 -11.73
C ASN A 665 11.50 13.54 -12.31
N LEU A 666 12.43 14.16 -11.62
CA LEU A 666 13.00 15.49 -11.92
C LEU A 666 13.43 15.67 -13.38
N THR A 667 13.97 14.61 -14.00
CA THR A 667 14.47 14.62 -15.37
C THR A 667 13.40 14.35 -16.43
N ASP A 668 12.13 14.14 -16.01
CA ASP A 668 11.00 13.80 -16.90
C ASP A 668 11.29 12.57 -17.76
N LYS A 669 11.93 11.57 -17.18
CA LYS A 669 12.28 10.35 -17.90
C LYS A 669 11.03 9.57 -18.25
N ARG A 670 10.83 9.28 -19.54
CA ARG A 670 9.79 8.36 -20.01
C ARG A 670 10.26 6.92 -19.82
N TYR A 671 9.44 6.09 -19.20
CA TYR A 671 9.72 4.69 -18.93
C TYR A 671 8.42 3.88 -18.87
N TYR A 672 8.56 2.56 -18.95
CA TYR A 672 7.48 1.62 -18.70
C TYR A 672 7.80 0.84 -17.42
N ALA A 673 6.77 0.56 -16.60
CA ALA A 673 6.92 -0.28 -15.43
C ALA A 673 7.11 -1.74 -15.88
N PRO A 674 6.10 -2.54 -16.28
CA PRO A 674 6.30 -3.72 -17.11
C PRO A 674 5.71 -3.55 -18.51
N CYS A 675 6.30 -4.27 -19.47
CA CYS A 675 5.68 -4.63 -20.73
C CYS A 675 5.51 -6.13 -20.79
N ARG A 676 4.33 -6.62 -21.20
CA ARG A 676 3.97 -8.02 -21.01
C ARG A 676 3.80 -8.77 -22.33
N THR A 677 3.93 -10.09 -22.27
CA THR A 677 3.62 -10.98 -23.41
C THR A 677 2.12 -11.02 -23.75
N PHE A 678 1.27 -10.37 -22.96
CA PHE A 678 -0.13 -10.07 -23.31
C PHE A 678 -0.26 -8.99 -24.39
N GLY A 679 0.85 -8.41 -24.87
CA GLY A 679 0.87 -7.42 -25.93
C GLY A 679 0.69 -5.98 -25.45
N ASP A 680 0.89 -5.68 -24.18
CA ASP A 680 0.68 -4.37 -23.58
C ASP A 680 1.88 -3.87 -22.75
N CYS A 681 1.93 -2.57 -22.51
CA CYS A 681 2.87 -1.89 -21.63
C CYS A 681 2.13 -0.99 -20.64
N PHE A 682 2.67 -0.90 -19.41
CA PHE A 682 2.18 0.00 -18.37
C PHE A 682 3.07 1.25 -18.32
N ALA A 683 2.46 2.41 -18.48
CA ALA A 683 3.18 3.68 -18.44
C ALA A 683 3.73 3.96 -17.05
N GLY A 684 4.96 4.46 -17.00
CA GLY A 684 5.55 5.00 -15.76
C GLY A 684 5.01 6.41 -15.45
N TYR A 685 5.35 6.91 -14.26
CA TYR A 685 4.99 8.26 -13.84
C TYR A 685 5.84 9.31 -14.55
N PRO A 686 5.26 10.39 -15.08
CA PRO A 686 6.01 11.52 -15.62
C PRO A 686 6.61 12.34 -14.49
N ARG A 687 7.22 13.48 -14.83
CA ARG A 687 7.57 14.49 -13.82
C ARG A 687 6.30 15.07 -13.20
N VAL A 688 6.23 15.02 -11.87
CA VAL A 688 5.17 15.66 -11.10
C VAL A 688 5.78 16.72 -10.20
N VAL A 689 5.25 17.94 -10.30
CA VAL A 689 5.62 19.08 -9.45
C VAL A 689 4.44 19.42 -8.55
N THR A 690 4.67 19.49 -7.24
CA THR A 690 3.64 19.83 -6.26
C THR A 690 4.15 20.90 -5.32
N GLY A 691 3.50 22.06 -5.31
CA GLY A 691 3.70 23.12 -4.33
C GLY A 691 2.69 22.98 -3.20
N THR A 692 3.14 23.06 -1.95
CA THR A 692 2.30 23.03 -0.75
C THR A 692 2.58 24.26 0.09
N ILE A 693 1.53 24.95 0.55
CA ILE A 693 1.62 26.01 1.54
C ILE A 693 0.75 25.58 2.72
N SER A 694 1.32 25.54 3.91
CA SER A 694 0.59 25.17 5.14
C SER A 694 0.88 26.14 6.27
N TYR A 695 -0.11 26.30 7.13
CA TYR A 695 -0.05 27.07 8.36
C TYR A 695 -0.30 26.16 9.55
N ARG A 696 0.56 26.21 10.56
CA ARG A 696 0.45 25.47 11.81
C ARG A 696 0.10 26.40 12.97
N PHE A 697 -0.74 25.94 13.87
CA PHE A 697 -1.18 26.70 15.02
C PHE A 697 -1.32 25.84 16.28
#